data_aa2b3b6630a03a8c453f62ec3842a30a
#
_entry.id   aa2b3b6630a03a8c453f62ec3842a30a
#
_cell.length_a   1.000
_cell.length_b   1.000
_cell.length_c   1.000
_cell.angle_alpha   90.00
_cell.angle_beta   90.00
_cell.angle_gamma   90.00
#
_symmetry.space_group_name_H-M   'P 1'
#
loop_
_entity.id
_entity.type
_entity.pdbx_description
1 polymer ?
#
loop_
_entity_poly.entity_id
_entity_poly.type
_entity_poly.pdbx_seq_one_letter_code
_entity_poly.pdbx_strand_id
1 'polypeptide(L)'
;MNDYIAEITLDLNCERSCQTIMLTQFDNGKKIHLTVTANGEPYSVSGCSVVMKGVNSDGSRVAVDCSIEQDGTATAVTDDITFAVKGFAAARFVISDSQRTYNTQRFLIYVDDALDTDVTSDPYYSILNRLIREVQLIDERGGIIVDDELSGTSTHPVQNRVVNAALGTKAPAATAYTFDSTTTEVPFDVNNPKIIYLNAVVNGENGIVMTSAHNAGFQLFFGRNGTSKIRLRNGADTYAEWQPAAEKIVNKKDAITNSNKTSTEFYPSIKALVDYLAANYEALSNKLTSGTGIDGDSTDTEYPTAKAVFDFGVQIVNDVNEDISQTNANLSDLKAYIGYTGGDILGLHADFENKQFTRLGAAFGLTAGQDFNAFPMYGQRRRVVVDSNGVIDDSYSPEDVEESDTNVDVMVYQPKFYYKVVPLKLEKQSGGLGYHIRKANYYISSTPHAGFKLHPLFYDANGNEIDYVLFSAYEASYMWRRQVSTNGYVDTIFHDGVDTDTNIDTSAVLKSLPGVKPISGQYKAMNKVNMENCALRKSSNWHLDTIQSISANQLLMAIEYGSFNTQSAIGLGIVSNTNVDTNNCSSLTGSTSSEAFNVNSGMAGETIYDIAGTETPFNTNGKVAVSYRGMENPWGNIWKHANGINIWGNGTMNGGQIYIADDFDFNESRRSGNYKAAGFTIANVNGYISAFGYGKEEYDWLFMPSETAGNSSLPIGDNYYCTPNLNDYRIAQFGGSWAGGDGAGGFYFGYLNTTGLRNFNFGGRLLFVPTAQV
;
A
#
# COMPACT_ATOMS: atom_id res chain seq x y z
N MET A 1 -40.76 -3.40 -30.15
CA MET A 1 -40.04 -2.88 -28.97
C MET A 1 -39.49 -1.54 -29.39
N ASN A 2 -39.84 -0.46 -28.71
CA ASN A 2 -39.23 0.83 -29.04
C ASN A 2 -37.76 0.73 -28.64
N ASP A 3 -36.86 0.88 -29.64
CA ASP A 3 -35.43 1.01 -29.38
C ASP A 3 -35.24 2.23 -28.49
N TYR A 4 -34.82 2.02 -27.22
CA TYR A 4 -34.48 3.14 -26.35
C TYR A 4 -33.20 3.77 -26.87
N ILE A 5 -33.27 5.04 -27.27
CA ILE A 5 -32.14 5.81 -27.75
C ILE A 5 -31.88 6.92 -26.71
N ALA A 6 -30.70 6.92 -26.10
CA ALA A 6 -30.23 8.05 -25.30
C ALA A 6 -29.45 9.01 -26.20
N GLU A 7 -29.94 10.25 -26.34
CA GLU A 7 -29.27 11.28 -27.14
C GLU A 7 -28.29 12.09 -26.30
N ILE A 8 -27.09 12.30 -26.80
CA ILE A 8 -26.07 13.11 -26.16
C ILE A 8 -25.40 14.05 -27.16
N THR A 9 -25.26 15.30 -26.77
CA THR A 9 -24.52 16.30 -27.57
C THR A 9 -23.26 16.70 -26.82
N LEU A 10 -22.09 16.53 -27.42
CA LEU A 10 -20.80 16.82 -26.82
C LEU A 10 -19.97 17.75 -27.72
N ASP A 11 -19.36 18.76 -27.12
CA ASP A 11 -18.51 19.72 -27.81
C ASP A 11 -17.04 19.34 -27.72
N LEU A 12 -16.29 19.47 -28.83
CA LEU A 12 -14.86 19.12 -28.89
C LEU A 12 -13.97 20.11 -28.15
N ASN A 13 -14.43 21.34 -27.98
CA ASN A 13 -13.62 22.44 -27.41
C ASN A 13 -14.08 22.88 -25.99
N CYS A 14 -15.07 22.23 -25.41
CA CYS A 14 -15.56 22.52 -24.09
C CYS A 14 -15.08 21.46 -23.06
N GLU A 15 -14.58 21.86 -21.91
CA GLU A 15 -13.95 20.94 -20.95
C GLU A 15 -14.95 20.20 -20.05
N ARG A 16 -16.20 20.63 -19.93
CA ARG A 16 -17.18 20.02 -19.01
C ARG A 16 -18.54 19.79 -19.66
N SER A 17 -19.04 18.55 -19.52
CA SER A 17 -20.43 18.20 -19.77
C SER A 17 -21.08 17.79 -18.45
N CYS A 18 -22.32 18.28 -18.22
CA CYS A 18 -23.14 17.86 -17.09
C CYS A 18 -24.19 16.82 -17.48
N GLN A 19 -24.06 16.21 -18.68
CA GLN A 19 -25.04 15.24 -19.15
C GLN A 19 -24.86 13.90 -18.44
N THR A 20 -25.98 13.30 -18.02
CA THR A 20 -26.03 11.98 -17.38
C THR A 20 -27.04 11.12 -18.13
N ILE A 21 -26.63 9.91 -18.49
CA ILE A 21 -27.48 8.88 -19.10
C ILE A 21 -27.85 7.86 -18.04
N MET A 22 -29.10 7.40 -18.04
CA MET A 22 -29.57 6.34 -17.14
C MET A 22 -29.68 5.03 -17.91
N LEU A 23 -29.05 3.98 -17.38
CA LEU A 23 -29.15 2.62 -17.88
C LEU A 23 -29.51 1.69 -16.75
N THR A 24 -29.93 0.45 -17.07
CA THR A 24 -30.10 -0.61 -16.09
C THR A 24 -28.98 -1.64 -16.27
N GLN A 25 -28.57 -2.31 -15.20
CA GLN A 25 -27.56 -3.38 -15.32
C GLN A 25 -27.99 -4.40 -16.38
N PHE A 26 -27.02 -4.89 -17.14
CA PHE A 26 -27.19 -5.86 -18.22
C PHE A 26 -28.10 -5.40 -19.37
N ASP A 27 -28.32 -4.10 -19.52
CA ASP A 27 -29.02 -3.55 -20.69
C ASP A 27 -28.24 -3.85 -21.98
N ASN A 28 -28.81 -4.71 -22.79
CA ASN A 28 -28.25 -5.13 -24.08
C ASN A 28 -29.00 -4.48 -25.24
N GLY A 29 -28.25 -3.96 -26.22
CA GLY A 29 -28.83 -3.33 -27.40
C GLY A 29 -29.36 -1.91 -27.18
N LYS A 30 -29.07 -1.29 -26.05
CA LYS A 30 -29.39 0.13 -25.83
C LYS A 30 -28.47 0.99 -26.69
N LYS A 31 -29.06 2.00 -27.31
CA LYS A 31 -28.37 2.91 -28.26
C LYS A 31 -28.06 4.23 -27.55
N ILE A 32 -26.83 4.69 -27.66
CA ILE A 32 -26.38 6.02 -27.21
C ILE A 32 -26.02 6.78 -28.50
N HIS A 33 -26.84 7.75 -28.87
CA HIS A 33 -26.67 8.53 -30.06
C HIS A 33 -25.91 9.82 -29.79
N LEU A 34 -24.78 10.01 -30.44
CA LEU A 34 -23.84 11.12 -30.26
C LEU A 34 -23.98 12.14 -31.38
N THR A 35 -24.33 13.35 -31.01
CA THR A 35 -24.14 14.54 -31.84
C THR A 35 -22.87 15.27 -31.36
N VAL A 36 -21.99 15.61 -32.28
CA VAL A 36 -20.74 16.32 -31.98
C VAL A 36 -20.85 17.78 -32.41
N THR A 37 -20.37 18.67 -31.56
CA THR A 37 -20.21 20.08 -31.89
C THR A 37 -18.76 20.53 -31.73
N ALA A 38 -18.38 21.61 -32.37
CA ALA A 38 -17.11 22.30 -32.17
C ALA A 38 -17.39 23.79 -31.98
N ASN A 39 -17.16 24.33 -30.77
CA ASN A 39 -17.56 25.69 -30.38
C ASN A 39 -19.05 25.97 -30.55
N GLY A 40 -19.91 24.98 -30.32
CA GLY A 40 -21.35 25.07 -30.45
C GLY A 40 -21.89 24.85 -31.87
N GLU A 41 -21.04 24.76 -32.90
CA GLU A 41 -21.46 24.47 -34.28
C GLU A 41 -21.40 22.97 -34.58
N PRO A 42 -22.33 22.41 -35.35
CA PRO A 42 -22.35 20.98 -35.69
C PRO A 42 -21.06 20.51 -36.35
N TYR A 43 -20.50 19.40 -35.83
CA TYR A 43 -19.31 18.75 -36.38
C TYR A 43 -19.64 17.34 -36.85
N SER A 44 -19.46 17.09 -38.16
CA SER A 44 -19.71 15.76 -38.72
C SER A 44 -18.54 14.81 -38.48
N VAL A 45 -18.85 13.61 -37.99
CA VAL A 45 -17.85 12.54 -37.81
C VAL A 45 -17.79 11.56 -38.99
N SER A 46 -18.39 11.92 -40.14
CA SER A 46 -18.32 11.12 -41.38
C SER A 46 -16.86 10.89 -41.77
N GLY A 47 -16.51 9.63 -42.05
CA GLY A 47 -15.13 9.23 -42.37
C GLY A 47 -14.17 9.12 -41.20
N CYS A 48 -14.63 9.32 -39.98
CA CYS A 48 -13.88 9.08 -38.76
C CYS A 48 -14.16 7.68 -38.17
N SER A 49 -13.27 7.19 -37.36
CA SER A 49 -13.54 6.11 -36.40
C SER A 49 -13.97 6.73 -35.07
N VAL A 50 -15.09 6.28 -34.52
CA VAL A 50 -15.59 6.76 -33.22
C VAL A 50 -15.74 5.60 -32.27
N VAL A 51 -15.12 5.73 -31.10
CA VAL A 51 -15.14 4.72 -30.03
C VAL A 51 -15.59 5.37 -28.72
N MET A 52 -16.67 4.88 -28.12
CA MET A 52 -17.04 5.26 -26.76
C MET A 52 -16.15 4.51 -25.78
N LYS A 53 -15.45 5.24 -24.92
CA LYS A 53 -14.61 4.66 -23.85
C LYS A 53 -15.13 5.11 -22.50
N GLY A 54 -15.26 4.15 -21.57
CA GLY A 54 -15.78 4.41 -20.25
C GLY A 54 -15.01 3.69 -19.16
N VAL A 55 -15.31 4.10 -17.94
CA VAL A 55 -14.85 3.45 -16.70
C VAL A 55 -16.06 3.27 -15.81
N ASN A 56 -16.41 2.03 -15.49
CA ASN A 56 -17.50 1.69 -14.58
C ASN A 56 -17.20 2.07 -13.14
N SER A 57 -18.20 2.01 -12.27
CA SER A 57 -18.08 2.32 -10.84
C SER A 57 -17.07 1.41 -10.11
N ASP A 58 -16.81 0.21 -10.59
CA ASP A 58 -15.81 -0.74 -10.07
C ASP A 58 -14.40 -0.52 -10.66
N GLY A 59 -14.21 0.51 -11.50
CA GLY A 59 -12.96 0.79 -12.19
C GLY A 59 -12.73 -0.03 -13.47
N SER A 60 -13.62 -0.96 -13.81
CA SER A 60 -13.52 -1.70 -15.09
C SER A 60 -13.67 -0.76 -16.28
N ARG A 61 -12.86 -0.98 -17.32
CA ARG A 61 -12.86 -0.13 -18.52
C ARG A 61 -13.70 -0.78 -19.61
N VAL A 62 -14.48 0.03 -20.28
CA VAL A 62 -15.32 -0.37 -21.41
C VAL A 62 -14.93 0.42 -22.66
N ALA A 63 -15.07 -0.23 -23.80
CA ALA A 63 -14.91 0.40 -25.10
C ALA A 63 -15.96 -0.16 -26.06
N VAL A 64 -16.70 0.72 -26.73
CA VAL A 64 -17.75 0.36 -27.68
C VAL A 64 -17.46 1.09 -28.98
N ASP A 65 -17.27 0.35 -30.07
CA ASP A 65 -17.13 0.92 -31.39
C ASP A 65 -18.51 1.45 -31.89
N CYS A 66 -18.52 2.65 -32.40
CA CYS A 66 -19.76 3.31 -32.82
C CYS A 66 -20.00 3.16 -34.32
N SER A 67 -21.25 2.94 -34.73
CA SER A 67 -21.66 3.12 -36.12
C SER A 67 -21.75 4.60 -36.46
N ILE A 68 -21.28 4.96 -37.63
CA ILE A 68 -21.44 6.33 -38.17
C ILE A 68 -22.70 6.39 -39.00
N GLU A 69 -23.58 7.34 -38.68
CA GLU A 69 -24.85 7.52 -39.37
C GLU A 69 -24.68 8.41 -40.61
N GLN A 70 -25.67 8.36 -41.52
CA GLN A 70 -25.61 9.12 -42.78
C GLN A 70 -25.65 10.64 -42.58
N ASP A 71 -26.18 11.11 -41.47
CA ASP A 71 -26.25 12.52 -41.09
C ASP A 71 -24.95 13.03 -40.44
N GLY A 72 -23.95 12.19 -40.29
CA GLY A 72 -22.65 12.55 -39.71
C GLY A 72 -22.62 12.50 -38.18
N THR A 73 -23.57 11.85 -37.55
CA THR A 73 -23.59 11.51 -36.12
C THR A 73 -23.01 10.11 -35.86
N ALA A 74 -22.92 9.68 -34.63
CA ALA A 74 -22.44 8.34 -34.30
C ALA A 74 -23.34 7.66 -33.24
N THR A 75 -23.48 6.34 -33.32
CA THR A 75 -24.28 5.55 -32.37
C THR A 75 -23.45 4.44 -31.74
N ALA A 76 -23.35 4.46 -30.40
CA ALA A 76 -22.83 3.34 -29.60
C ALA A 76 -23.98 2.41 -29.20
N VAL A 77 -23.80 1.10 -29.35
CA VAL A 77 -24.77 0.10 -28.92
C VAL A 77 -24.18 -0.68 -27.74
N THR A 78 -24.85 -0.65 -26.60
CA THR A 78 -24.41 -1.36 -25.42
C THR A 78 -24.69 -2.86 -25.50
N ASP A 79 -23.90 -3.66 -24.86
CA ASP A 79 -24.15 -5.06 -24.63
C ASP A 79 -24.32 -5.35 -23.10
N ASP A 80 -24.65 -6.57 -22.77
CA ASP A 80 -24.87 -7.02 -21.41
C ASP A 80 -23.65 -6.91 -20.47
N ILE A 81 -22.47 -6.66 -21.01
CA ILE A 81 -21.21 -6.54 -20.25
C ILE A 81 -20.77 -5.07 -20.13
N THR A 82 -21.13 -4.21 -21.09
CA THR A 82 -20.59 -2.85 -21.18
C THR A 82 -20.88 -2.03 -19.92
N PHE A 83 -22.08 -2.14 -19.36
CA PHE A 83 -22.48 -1.46 -18.13
C PHE A 83 -23.15 -2.45 -17.18
N ALA A 84 -22.41 -3.51 -16.83
CA ALA A 84 -22.90 -4.56 -15.92
C ALA A 84 -22.80 -4.19 -14.44
N VAL A 85 -22.16 -3.07 -14.08
CA VAL A 85 -21.89 -2.70 -12.69
C VAL A 85 -22.74 -1.52 -12.29
N LYS A 86 -23.52 -1.67 -11.21
CA LYS A 86 -24.32 -0.59 -10.63
C LYS A 86 -23.46 0.59 -10.19
N GLY A 87 -23.97 1.81 -10.41
CA GLY A 87 -23.37 3.05 -9.97
C GLY A 87 -23.01 3.98 -11.13
N PHE A 88 -22.21 4.98 -10.86
CA PHE A 88 -21.79 5.95 -11.85
C PHE A 88 -20.59 5.44 -12.67
N ALA A 89 -20.77 5.38 -13.98
CA ALA A 89 -19.68 5.21 -14.94
C ALA A 89 -19.37 6.57 -15.59
N ALA A 90 -18.10 6.85 -15.83
CA ALA A 90 -17.67 8.02 -16.59
C ALA A 90 -17.28 7.60 -18.00
N ALA A 91 -17.83 8.24 -19.02
CA ALA A 91 -17.56 7.90 -20.41
C ALA A 91 -17.20 9.13 -21.25
N ARG A 92 -16.56 8.90 -22.39
CA ARG A 92 -16.28 9.89 -23.43
C ARG A 92 -16.20 9.20 -24.79
N PHE A 93 -16.35 9.95 -25.85
CA PHE A 93 -16.07 9.45 -27.19
C PHE A 93 -14.68 9.87 -27.66
N VAL A 94 -14.01 8.94 -28.34
CA VAL A 94 -12.71 9.15 -28.98
C VAL A 94 -12.98 9.11 -30.50
N ILE A 95 -12.72 10.21 -31.18
CA ILE A 95 -12.97 10.39 -32.62
C ILE A 95 -11.62 10.47 -33.29
N SER A 96 -11.34 9.60 -34.25
CA SER A 96 -10.06 9.57 -34.95
C SER A 96 -10.28 9.64 -36.48
N ASP A 97 -9.60 10.55 -37.11
CA ASP A 97 -9.44 10.59 -38.56
C ASP A 97 -8.04 10.09 -38.96
N SER A 98 -7.70 10.17 -40.27
CA SER A 98 -6.38 9.70 -40.76
C SER A 98 -5.17 10.48 -40.22
N GLN A 99 -5.37 11.60 -39.55
CA GLN A 99 -4.30 12.49 -39.10
C GLN A 99 -4.35 12.83 -37.62
N ARG A 100 -5.53 12.79 -36.99
CA ARG A 100 -5.75 13.30 -35.64
C ARG A 100 -6.71 12.44 -34.83
N THR A 101 -6.55 12.51 -33.51
CA THR A 101 -7.49 11.91 -32.56
C THR A 101 -8.01 13.01 -31.63
N TYR A 102 -9.31 13.10 -31.52
CA TYR A 102 -10.02 14.04 -30.65
C TYR A 102 -10.72 13.28 -29.53
N ASN A 103 -10.77 13.87 -28.35
CA ASN A 103 -11.57 13.37 -27.26
C ASN A 103 -12.70 14.35 -26.96
N THR A 104 -13.94 13.84 -26.86
CA THR A 104 -15.04 14.67 -26.39
C THR A 104 -14.96 14.93 -24.89
N GLN A 105 -15.82 15.79 -24.42
CA GLN A 105 -16.10 15.93 -22.99
C GLN A 105 -16.45 14.57 -22.34
N ARG A 106 -16.21 14.47 -21.03
CA ARG A 106 -16.74 13.36 -20.24
C ARG A 106 -18.21 13.59 -19.92
N PHE A 107 -18.98 12.52 -19.93
CA PHE A 107 -20.36 12.47 -19.43
C PHE A 107 -20.51 11.31 -18.46
N LEU A 108 -21.58 11.31 -17.68
CA LEU A 108 -21.84 10.28 -16.70
C LEU A 108 -22.93 9.32 -17.21
N ILE A 109 -22.80 8.07 -16.88
CA ILE A 109 -23.80 7.04 -17.06
C ILE A 109 -24.10 6.50 -15.68
N TYR A 110 -25.36 6.61 -15.24
CA TYR A 110 -25.81 5.95 -14.01
C TYR A 110 -26.44 4.63 -14.37
N VAL A 111 -25.91 3.54 -13.81
CA VAL A 111 -26.41 2.18 -14.01
C VAL A 111 -27.17 1.78 -12.76
N ASP A 112 -28.47 1.53 -12.89
CA ASP A 112 -29.34 1.07 -11.81
C ASP A 112 -29.39 -0.45 -11.74
N ASP A 113 -29.86 -1.00 -10.61
CA ASP A 113 -29.99 -2.45 -10.40
C ASP A 113 -30.94 -3.09 -11.42
N ALA A 114 -30.57 -4.23 -11.94
CA ALA A 114 -31.53 -5.15 -12.54
C ALA A 114 -32.42 -5.75 -11.43
N LEU A 115 -33.72 -5.63 -11.55
CA LEU A 115 -34.69 -6.16 -10.58
C LEU A 115 -34.78 -7.70 -10.55
N ASP A 116 -33.93 -8.40 -11.29
CA ASP A 116 -33.93 -9.87 -11.36
C ASP A 116 -32.89 -10.44 -10.38
N THR A 117 -33.39 -11.03 -9.30
CA THR A 117 -32.59 -11.52 -8.16
C THR A 117 -31.89 -12.85 -8.38
N ASP A 118 -32.05 -13.48 -9.55
CA ASP A 118 -31.54 -14.83 -9.83
C ASP A 118 -30.19 -14.89 -10.56
N VAL A 119 -29.62 -13.74 -10.93
CA VAL A 119 -28.27 -13.68 -11.54
C VAL A 119 -27.24 -13.45 -10.44
N THR A 120 -26.71 -14.51 -9.88
CA THR A 120 -25.48 -14.42 -9.09
C THR A 120 -24.35 -13.97 -10.01
N SER A 121 -23.93 -12.70 -9.86
CA SER A 121 -22.75 -12.18 -10.53
C SER A 121 -21.51 -12.91 -9.98
N ASP A 122 -21.08 -13.96 -10.67
CA ASP A 122 -19.78 -14.56 -10.42
C ASP A 122 -18.72 -13.61 -10.97
N PRO A 123 -17.93 -12.92 -10.13
CA PRO A 123 -16.90 -11.99 -10.61
C PRO A 123 -15.83 -12.70 -11.46
N TYR A 124 -15.69 -14.03 -11.31
CA TYR A 124 -14.81 -14.84 -12.16
C TYR A 124 -15.33 -14.98 -13.60
N TYR A 125 -16.63 -15.06 -13.78
CA TYR A 125 -17.23 -15.22 -15.10
C TYR A 125 -17.12 -13.94 -15.93
N SER A 126 -17.26 -12.79 -15.28
CA SER A 126 -17.09 -11.46 -15.93
C SER A 126 -15.64 -11.19 -16.33
N ILE A 127 -14.67 -11.61 -15.50
CA ILE A 127 -13.23 -11.46 -15.79
C ILE A 127 -12.82 -12.38 -16.96
N LEU A 128 -13.31 -13.63 -16.96
CA LEU A 128 -12.99 -14.59 -18.00
C LEU A 128 -13.57 -14.16 -19.36
N ASN A 129 -14.83 -13.73 -19.38
CA ASN A 129 -15.47 -13.23 -20.60
C ASN A 129 -14.82 -11.93 -21.12
N ARG A 130 -14.34 -11.05 -20.21
CA ARG A 130 -13.57 -9.86 -20.58
C ARG A 130 -12.23 -10.22 -21.21
N LEU A 131 -11.50 -11.18 -20.64
CA LEU A 131 -10.25 -11.69 -21.21
C LEU A 131 -10.45 -12.35 -22.57
N ILE A 132 -11.50 -13.17 -22.72
CA ILE A 132 -11.86 -13.78 -24.00
C ILE A 132 -12.17 -12.71 -25.04
N ARG A 133 -12.88 -11.65 -24.68
CA ARG A 133 -13.24 -10.57 -25.58
C ARG A 133 -12.06 -9.66 -25.91
N GLU A 134 -11.17 -9.38 -24.94
CA GLU A 134 -9.92 -8.65 -25.25
C GLU A 134 -9.04 -9.44 -26.22
N VAL A 135 -9.00 -10.76 -26.09
CA VAL A 135 -8.31 -11.66 -27.03
C VAL A 135 -8.99 -11.64 -28.41
N GLN A 136 -10.33 -11.65 -28.45
CA GLN A 136 -11.10 -11.56 -29.70
C GLN A 136 -10.92 -10.19 -30.37
N LEU A 137 -10.90 -9.09 -29.62
CA LEU A 137 -10.65 -7.74 -30.14
C LEU A 137 -9.22 -7.56 -30.65
N ILE A 138 -8.24 -8.28 -30.10
CA ILE A 138 -6.87 -8.35 -30.62
C ILE A 138 -6.89 -9.10 -31.96
N ASP A 139 -7.67 -10.13 -32.09
CA ASP A 139 -7.83 -10.94 -33.33
C ASP A 139 -8.57 -10.16 -34.41
N GLU A 140 -9.66 -9.46 -34.08
CA GLU A 140 -10.47 -8.67 -35.00
C GLU A 140 -9.79 -7.37 -35.50
N ARG A 141 -8.81 -6.82 -34.75
CA ARG A 141 -8.03 -5.61 -35.14
C ARG A 141 -6.80 -5.91 -35.99
N GLY A 142 -6.74 -7.10 -36.59
CA GLY A 142 -5.56 -7.56 -37.33
C GLY A 142 -4.48 -8.04 -36.40
N GLY A 143 -4.90 -8.70 -35.32
CA GLY A 143 -4.21 -9.36 -34.26
C GLY A 143 -2.69 -9.36 -34.28
N ILE A 144 -2.02 -9.71 -33.23
CA ILE A 144 -0.62 -10.07 -33.34
C ILE A 144 -0.54 -11.15 -34.42
N ILE A 145 -0.08 -10.78 -35.63
CA ILE A 145 0.16 -11.76 -36.69
C ILE A 145 1.23 -12.70 -36.14
N VAL A 146 0.81 -13.92 -35.87
CA VAL A 146 1.70 -14.94 -35.30
C VAL A 146 1.93 -15.95 -36.39
N ASP A 147 3.19 -16.21 -36.71
CA ASP A 147 3.52 -17.17 -37.75
C ASP A 147 3.04 -18.56 -37.38
N ASP A 148 2.35 -19.21 -38.31
CA ASP A 148 1.92 -20.61 -38.20
C ASP A 148 3.05 -21.61 -38.55
N GLU A 149 4.19 -21.10 -39.03
CA GLU A 149 5.38 -21.90 -39.34
C GLU A 149 6.66 -21.18 -38.88
N LEU A 150 7.69 -21.95 -38.52
CA LEU A 150 8.99 -21.39 -38.18
C LEU A 150 9.64 -20.81 -39.43
N SER A 151 9.87 -19.51 -39.44
CA SER A 151 10.51 -18.78 -40.52
C SER A 151 11.72 -17.98 -40.02
N GLY A 152 12.87 -18.16 -40.61
CA GLY A 152 14.07 -17.39 -40.26
C GLY A 152 14.06 -15.93 -40.70
N THR A 153 13.01 -15.48 -41.43
CA THR A 153 12.89 -14.12 -41.97
C THR A 153 11.69 -13.33 -41.41
N SER A 154 10.79 -13.97 -40.68
CA SER A 154 9.66 -13.30 -40.07
C SER A 154 10.04 -12.50 -38.82
N THR A 155 9.45 -11.33 -38.65
CA THR A 155 9.57 -10.49 -37.46
C THR A 155 8.38 -10.65 -36.51
N HIS A 156 7.43 -11.54 -36.82
CA HIS A 156 6.25 -11.78 -36.01
C HIS A 156 6.52 -12.84 -34.92
N PRO A 157 5.86 -12.74 -33.77
CA PRO A 157 5.89 -13.80 -32.76
C PRO A 157 5.38 -15.13 -33.31
N VAL A 158 6.00 -16.23 -32.94
CA VAL A 158 5.60 -17.59 -33.36
C VAL A 158 4.61 -18.18 -32.36
N GLN A 159 3.55 -18.84 -32.85
CA GLN A 159 2.59 -19.49 -31.96
C GLN A 159 3.24 -20.62 -31.14
N ASN A 160 2.88 -20.73 -29.86
CA ASN A 160 3.33 -21.84 -29.00
C ASN A 160 3.10 -23.22 -29.64
N ARG A 161 2.03 -23.37 -30.44
CA ARG A 161 1.74 -24.60 -31.17
C ARG A 161 2.84 -24.92 -32.18
N VAL A 162 3.34 -23.92 -32.92
CA VAL A 162 4.39 -24.07 -33.92
C VAL A 162 5.71 -24.40 -33.25
N VAL A 163 6.05 -23.71 -32.17
CA VAL A 163 7.23 -24.02 -31.36
C VAL A 163 7.16 -25.43 -30.78
N ASN A 164 6.02 -25.82 -30.23
CA ASN A 164 5.81 -27.16 -29.68
C ASN A 164 5.83 -28.23 -30.77
N ALA A 165 5.30 -27.95 -31.98
CA ALA A 165 5.37 -28.87 -33.10
C ALA A 165 6.84 -29.02 -33.61
N ALA A 166 7.59 -27.94 -33.73
CA ALA A 166 9.00 -27.95 -34.13
C ALA A 166 9.90 -28.63 -33.10
N LEU A 167 9.64 -28.39 -31.80
CA LEU A 167 10.31 -29.09 -30.70
C LEU A 167 9.91 -30.57 -30.67
N GLY A 168 8.65 -30.89 -30.95
CA GLY A 168 8.16 -32.28 -31.04
C GLY A 168 8.76 -33.11 -32.19
N THR A 169 9.22 -32.45 -33.27
CA THR A 169 9.94 -33.12 -34.39
C THR A 169 11.42 -33.32 -34.12
N LYS A 170 12.00 -32.49 -33.23
CA LYS A 170 13.43 -32.58 -32.84
C LYS A 170 13.70 -33.34 -31.54
N ALA A 171 12.71 -33.46 -30.68
CA ALA A 171 12.77 -34.32 -29.50
C ALA A 171 11.46 -35.11 -29.38
N PRO A 172 11.46 -36.40 -29.09
CA PRO A 172 10.23 -37.15 -28.82
C PRO A 172 9.56 -36.49 -27.64
N ALA A 173 8.25 -36.17 -27.77
CA ALA A 173 7.49 -35.47 -26.78
C ALA A 173 7.61 -36.13 -25.41
N ALA A 174 8.03 -35.41 -24.38
CA ALA A 174 8.06 -35.91 -23.02
C ALA A 174 6.61 -36.16 -22.56
N THR A 175 6.27 -37.40 -22.32
CA THR A 175 4.98 -37.75 -21.71
C THR A 175 5.10 -37.41 -20.23
N ALA A 176 4.41 -36.40 -19.76
CA ALA A 176 4.28 -36.13 -18.34
C ALA A 176 3.35 -37.19 -17.75
N TYR A 177 3.87 -38.05 -16.90
CA TYR A 177 3.05 -38.93 -16.08
C TYR A 177 2.78 -38.24 -14.74
N THR A 178 1.52 -38.03 -14.44
CA THR A 178 1.10 -37.62 -13.09
C THR A 178 0.96 -38.90 -12.29
N PHE A 179 1.75 -39.11 -11.27
CA PHE A 179 1.60 -40.24 -10.34
C PHE A 179 0.81 -39.75 -9.12
N ASP A 180 -0.08 -40.62 -8.66
CA ASP A 180 -0.72 -40.48 -7.35
C ASP A 180 0.37 -40.50 -6.26
N SER A 181 0.15 -39.73 -5.19
CA SER A 181 1.07 -39.56 -4.06
C SER A 181 1.44 -40.84 -3.31
N THR A 182 0.91 -42.01 -3.74
CA THR A 182 1.12 -43.34 -3.13
C THR A 182 2.08 -44.23 -3.92
N THR A 183 2.56 -43.82 -5.11
CA THR A 183 3.38 -44.70 -5.96
C THR A 183 4.85 -44.64 -5.53
N THR A 184 5.37 -45.74 -5.03
CA THR A 184 6.76 -45.92 -4.60
C THR A 184 7.70 -46.36 -5.72
N GLU A 185 7.20 -46.72 -6.90
CA GLU A 185 7.99 -47.15 -8.03
C GLU A 185 7.78 -46.26 -9.26
N VAL A 186 8.90 -45.84 -9.86
CA VAL A 186 8.90 -45.03 -11.07
C VAL A 186 9.15 -45.94 -12.26
N PRO A 187 8.22 -46.09 -13.21
CA PRO A 187 8.39 -46.94 -14.37
C PRO A 187 9.47 -46.46 -15.31
N PHE A 188 10.15 -47.34 -15.97
CA PHE A 188 11.15 -47.08 -16.96
C PHE A 188 10.71 -47.61 -18.33
N ASP A 189 10.74 -46.75 -19.36
CA ASP A 189 10.48 -47.18 -20.73
C ASP A 189 11.81 -47.23 -21.49
N VAL A 190 12.24 -48.44 -21.85
CA VAL A 190 13.50 -48.74 -22.57
C VAL A 190 13.55 -48.16 -23.98
N ASN A 191 12.39 -47.89 -24.57
CA ASN A 191 12.27 -47.50 -25.98
C ASN A 191 12.21 -45.96 -26.16
N ASN A 192 12.18 -45.21 -25.05
CA ASN A 192 12.01 -43.77 -25.08
C ASN A 192 12.81 -43.11 -23.95
N PRO A 193 14.06 -42.69 -24.20
CA PRO A 193 14.87 -42.01 -23.21
C PRO A 193 14.29 -40.61 -22.95
N LYS A 194 13.56 -40.43 -21.85
CA LYS A 194 12.95 -39.18 -21.48
C LYS A 194 13.40 -38.76 -20.09
N ILE A 195 13.73 -37.48 -19.92
CA ILE A 195 13.82 -36.87 -18.61
C ILE A 195 12.39 -36.74 -18.10
N ILE A 196 12.03 -37.52 -17.06
CA ILE A 196 10.70 -37.50 -16.48
C ILE A 196 10.78 -36.66 -15.22
N TYR A 197 10.12 -35.49 -15.23
CA TYR A 197 9.92 -34.69 -14.04
C TYR A 197 8.73 -35.27 -13.28
N LEU A 198 8.96 -35.84 -12.09
CA LEU A 198 7.90 -36.42 -11.27
C LEU A 198 7.88 -35.77 -9.90
N ASN A 199 6.67 -35.58 -9.37
CA ASN A 199 6.46 -35.45 -7.92
C ASN A 199 6.63 -36.85 -7.29
N ALA A 200 7.85 -37.36 -7.30
CA ALA A 200 8.13 -38.69 -6.77
C ALA A 200 8.35 -38.63 -5.27
N VAL A 201 7.80 -39.62 -4.56
CA VAL A 201 8.10 -39.82 -3.14
C VAL A 201 9.13 -40.92 -3.00
N VAL A 202 10.34 -40.58 -2.55
CA VAL A 202 11.41 -41.56 -2.31
C VAL A 202 11.70 -41.58 -0.81
N ASN A 203 11.43 -42.71 -0.19
CA ASN A 203 11.58 -42.90 1.26
C ASN A 203 10.87 -41.81 2.10
N GLY A 204 9.64 -41.42 1.70
CA GLY A 204 8.83 -40.42 2.39
C GLY A 204 9.15 -38.95 2.06
N GLU A 205 10.08 -38.70 1.15
CA GLU A 205 10.47 -37.36 0.73
C GLU A 205 10.01 -37.07 -0.70
N ASN A 206 9.37 -35.90 -0.89
CA ASN A 206 8.93 -35.44 -2.21
C ASN A 206 10.10 -34.84 -2.98
N GLY A 207 10.22 -35.16 -4.27
CA GLY A 207 11.29 -34.65 -5.12
C GLY A 207 11.10 -34.97 -6.58
N ILE A 208 12.18 -34.80 -7.33
CA ILE A 208 12.26 -35.03 -8.78
C ILE A 208 13.16 -36.27 -9.05
N VAL A 209 12.68 -37.17 -9.88
CA VAL A 209 13.51 -38.30 -10.36
C VAL A 209 13.90 -38.08 -11.82
N MET A 210 15.17 -38.15 -12.10
CA MET A 210 15.73 -38.17 -13.46
C MET A 210 16.20 -39.58 -13.83
N THR A 211 15.78 -40.07 -14.98
CA THR A 211 16.16 -41.40 -15.48
C THR A 211 17.07 -41.28 -16.68
N SER A 212 18.22 -41.98 -16.68
CA SER A 212 19.09 -42.09 -17.85
C SER A 212 18.68 -43.29 -18.72
N ALA A 213 18.78 -43.10 -20.03
CA ALA A 213 18.50 -44.13 -21.01
C ALA A 213 19.81 -44.84 -21.42
N HIS A 214 19.98 -46.07 -21.10
CA HIS A 214 20.80 -47.08 -21.76
C HIS A 214 20.90 -48.34 -20.90
N ASN A 215 21.43 -49.41 -21.41
CA ASN A 215 21.55 -50.72 -20.71
C ASN A 215 22.29 -50.69 -19.36
N ALA A 216 22.84 -49.54 -18.95
CA ALA A 216 23.40 -49.25 -17.63
C ALA A 216 22.65 -48.10 -16.93
N GLY A 217 21.33 -48.08 -17.06
CA GLY A 217 20.49 -47.00 -16.58
C GLY A 217 20.60 -46.74 -15.07
N PHE A 218 20.59 -45.49 -14.71
CA PHE A 218 20.50 -45.05 -13.32
C PHE A 218 19.34 -44.05 -13.15
N GLN A 219 18.86 -43.94 -11.92
CA GLN A 219 17.95 -42.88 -11.54
C GLN A 219 18.57 -42.00 -10.47
N LEU A 220 18.40 -40.69 -10.62
CA LEU A 220 18.79 -39.68 -9.64
C LEU A 220 17.53 -39.06 -9.05
N PHE A 221 17.51 -38.97 -7.76
CA PHE A 221 16.44 -38.29 -7.01
C PHE A 221 17.01 -37.02 -6.40
N PHE A 222 16.28 -35.92 -6.54
CA PHE A 222 16.54 -34.62 -5.90
C PHE A 222 15.35 -34.28 -5.02
N GLY A 223 15.51 -34.41 -3.73
CA GLY A 223 14.48 -34.10 -2.73
C GLY A 223 14.35 -32.60 -2.49
N ARG A 224 13.16 -32.16 -2.17
CA ARG A 224 12.88 -30.76 -1.82
C ARG A 224 13.67 -30.24 -0.62
N ASN A 225 14.16 -31.14 0.24
CA ASN A 225 14.99 -30.82 1.41
C ASN A 225 16.50 -30.78 1.09
N GLY A 226 16.86 -30.79 -0.19
CA GLY A 226 18.26 -30.78 -0.64
C GLY A 226 18.95 -32.14 -0.57
N THR A 227 18.23 -33.23 -0.31
CA THR A 227 18.79 -34.58 -0.38
C THR A 227 18.93 -35.02 -1.82
N SER A 228 19.99 -35.73 -2.14
CA SER A 228 20.17 -36.39 -3.42
C SER A 228 20.44 -37.88 -3.23
N LYS A 229 19.75 -38.71 -4.01
CA LYS A 229 19.88 -40.16 -3.95
C LYS A 229 20.08 -40.72 -5.37
N ILE A 230 20.76 -41.83 -5.47
CA ILE A 230 21.00 -42.53 -6.71
C ILE A 230 20.64 -44.01 -6.56
N ARG A 231 20.12 -44.63 -7.61
CA ARG A 231 20.00 -46.09 -7.72
C ARG A 231 20.38 -46.55 -9.11
N LEU A 232 20.94 -47.72 -9.20
CA LEU A 232 21.34 -48.33 -10.45
C LEU A 232 20.34 -49.41 -10.86
N ARG A 233 20.25 -49.64 -12.17
CA ARG A 233 19.50 -50.74 -12.72
C ARG A 233 20.31 -52.05 -12.52
N ASN A 234 19.69 -53.08 -11.93
CA ASN A 234 20.29 -54.37 -11.66
C ASN A 234 19.65 -55.54 -12.44
N GLY A 235 18.74 -55.24 -13.38
CA GLY A 235 18.08 -56.23 -14.24
C GLY A 235 17.26 -55.58 -15.33
N ALA A 236 16.54 -56.36 -16.13
CA ALA A 236 15.72 -55.84 -17.24
C ALA A 236 14.68 -54.81 -16.77
N ASP A 237 14.06 -55.06 -15.61
CA ASP A 237 12.98 -54.22 -15.07
C ASP A 237 13.11 -53.95 -13.56
N THR A 238 14.33 -54.08 -13.01
CA THR A 238 14.58 -53.94 -11.58
C THR A 238 15.71 -52.93 -11.29
N TYR A 239 15.56 -52.22 -10.17
CA TYR A 239 16.56 -51.28 -9.66
C TYR A 239 17.01 -51.71 -8.27
N ALA A 240 18.27 -51.36 -7.96
CA ALA A 240 18.78 -51.44 -6.60
C ALA A 240 18.02 -50.44 -5.68
N GLU A 241 18.20 -50.61 -4.40
CA GLU A 241 17.65 -49.66 -3.41
C GLU A 241 18.29 -48.28 -3.56
N TRP A 242 17.56 -47.23 -3.20
CA TRP A 242 18.03 -45.85 -3.22
C TRP A 242 19.17 -45.66 -2.23
N GLN A 243 20.28 -45.13 -2.69
CA GLN A 243 21.44 -44.78 -1.88
C GLN A 243 21.67 -43.28 -1.91
N PRO A 244 22.20 -42.62 -0.84
CA PRO A 244 22.59 -41.22 -0.85
C PRO A 244 23.63 -40.98 -2.00
N ALA A 245 23.40 -39.93 -2.81
CA ALA A 245 24.27 -39.63 -3.93
C ALA A 245 25.68 -39.17 -3.51
N ALA A 246 25.84 -38.79 -2.24
CA ALA A 246 27.11 -38.37 -1.63
C ALA A 246 27.85 -39.53 -0.93
N GLU A 247 27.41 -40.78 -1.09
CA GLU A 247 27.95 -41.85 -0.30
C GLU A 247 29.27 -42.43 -0.86
N LYS A 248 30.21 -42.54 0.04
CA LYS A 248 31.47 -43.27 0.05
C LYS A 248 32.41 -43.10 -1.18
N ILE A 249 33.35 -42.18 -1.00
CA ILE A 249 34.52 -42.01 -1.83
C ILE A 249 35.26 -43.37 -2.11
N VAL A 250 35.14 -44.35 -1.21
CA VAL A 250 35.74 -45.67 -1.34
C VAL A 250 35.18 -46.53 -2.47
N ASN A 251 33.95 -46.26 -2.92
CA ASN A 251 33.28 -47.02 -4.01
C ASN A 251 33.34 -46.31 -5.36
N LYS A 252 34.00 -45.14 -5.43
CA LYS A 252 34.23 -44.46 -6.70
C LYS A 252 35.40 -45.12 -7.45
N LYS A 253 35.19 -45.40 -8.73
CA LYS A 253 36.26 -45.78 -9.64
C LYS A 253 36.59 -44.65 -10.58
N ASP A 254 37.88 -44.30 -10.65
CA ASP A 254 38.40 -43.23 -11.50
C ASP A 254 38.61 -43.67 -12.97
N ALA A 255 38.36 -44.92 -13.27
CA ALA A 255 38.31 -45.44 -14.63
C ALA A 255 37.24 -46.54 -14.79
N ILE A 256 36.56 -46.53 -15.92
CA ILE A 256 35.63 -47.59 -16.30
C ILE A 256 36.40 -48.65 -17.08
N THR A 257 36.56 -49.81 -16.49
CA THR A 257 37.25 -50.96 -17.10
C THR A 257 36.26 -52.08 -17.38
N ASN A 258 36.65 -53.05 -18.21
CA ASN A 258 35.80 -54.22 -18.50
C ASN A 258 35.43 -55.01 -17.25
N SER A 259 36.24 -54.94 -16.19
CA SER A 259 35.99 -55.64 -14.92
C SER A 259 35.05 -54.90 -13.96
N ASN A 260 34.85 -53.59 -14.12
CA ASN A 260 34.00 -52.81 -13.20
C ASN A 260 32.77 -52.20 -13.85
N LYS A 261 32.62 -52.23 -15.19
CA LYS A 261 31.46 -51.65 -15.88
C LYS A 261 30.14 -52.38 -15.63
N THR A 262 30.18 -53.61 -15.16
CA THR A 262 29.01 -54.45 -14.83
C THR A 262 28.85 -54.66 -13.32
N SER A 263 29.70 -54.06 -12.50
CA SER A 263 29.65 -54.22 -11.05
C SER A 263 28.51 -53.39 -10.43
N THR A 264 27.75 -54.02 -9.57
CA THR A 264 26.71 -53.34 -8.78
C THR A 264 27.24 -52.67 -7.51
N GLU A 265 28.55 -52.91 -7.19
CA GLU A 265 29.18 -52.37 -5.96
C GLU A 265 29.98 -51.08 -6.18
N PHE A 266 30.26 -50.72 -7.46
CA PHE A 266 31.09 -49.58 -7.78
C PHE A 266 30.36 -48.57 -8.66
N TYR A 267 30.47 -47.30 -8.28
CA TYR A 267 29.93 -46.19 -9.05
C TYR A 267 31.08 -45.47 -9.75
N PRO A 268 31.06 -45.30 -11.08
CA PRO A 268 32.05 -44.47 -11.74
C PRO A 268 31.98 -43.04 -11.26
N SER A 269 33.12 -42.39 -11.07
CA SER A 269 33.13 -40.95 -10.91
C SER A 269 32.61 -40.30 -12.19
N ILE A 270 32.08 -39.10 -12.11
CA ILE A 270 31.66 -38.33 -13.32
C ILE A 270 32.86 -38.24 -14.29
N LYS A 271 34.07 -38.05 -13.75
CA LYS A 271 35.30 -38.05 -14.57
C LYS A 271 35.52 -39.38 -15.24
N ALA A 272 35.43 -40.52 -14.54
CA ALA A 272 35.63 -41.86 -15.13
C ALA A 272 34.60 -42.17 -16.22
N LEU A 273 33.34 -41.72 -16.03
CA LEU A 273 32.30 -41.86 -17.05
C LEU A 273 32.60 -40.99 -18.28
N VAL A 274 33.04 -39.76 -18.08
CA VAL A 274 33.43 -38.84 -19.16
C VAL A 274 34.62 -39.37 -19.91
N ASP A 275 35.68 -39.85 -19.21
CA ASP A 275 36.88 -40.41 -19.84
C ASP A 275 36.55 -41.69 -20.62
N TYR A 276 35.69 -42.57 -20.11
CA TYR A 276 35.22 -43.76 -20.80
C TYR A 276 34.41 -43.44 -22.06
N LEU A 277 33.51 -42.50 -21.99
CA LEU A 277 32.71 -42.05 -23.13
C LEU A 277 33.60 -41.40 -24.20
N ALA A 278 34.53 -40.56 -23.77
CA ALA A 278 35.49 -39.92 -24.66
C ALA A 278 36.40 -40.94 -25.41
N ALA A 279 36.81 -42.02 -24.72
CA ALA A 279 37.67 -43.04 -25.29
C ALA A 279 36.96 -44.03 -26.24
N ASN A 280 35.65 -44.22 -26.06
CA ASN A 280 34.91 -45.31 -26.72
C ASN A 280 33.84 -44.86 -27.73
N TYR A 281 33.43 -43.59 -27.74
CA TYR A 281 32.27 -43.19 -28.52
C TYR A 281 32.45 -42.02 -29.47
N GLU A 282 33.51 -41.15 -29.32
CA GLU A 282 33.73 -40.05 -30.27
C GLU A 282 35.11 -39.40 -30.21
N ALA A 283 35.55 -38.79 -31.33
CA ALA A 283 36.72 -37.91 -31.36
C ALA A 283 36.49 -36.62 -30.57
N LEU A 284 37.44 -36.25 -29.69
CA LEU A 284 37.35 -35.03 -28.86
C LEU A 284 37.14 -33.73 -29.67
N SER A 285 37.54 -33.74 -30.96
CA SER A 285 37.41 -32.61 -31.88
C SER A 285 35.97 -32.27 -32.25
N ASN A 286 35.02 -33.19 -32.00
CA ASN A 286 33.61 -32.98 -32.33
C ASN A 286 32.76 -32.59 -31.10
N LYS A 287 33.40 -32.22 -29.99
CA LYS A 287 32.70 -31.89 -28.75
C LYS A 287 32.78 -30.42 -28.44
N LEU A 288 31.62 -29.79 -28.31
CA LEU A 288 31.51 -28.45 -27.72
C LEU A 288 31.87 -28.51 -26.23
N THR A 289 32.81 -27.67 -25.81
CA THR A 289 33.33 -27.66 -24.42
C THR A 289 32.78 -26.57 -23.55
N SER A 290 31.93 -25.70 -24.11
CA SER A 290 31.33 -24.55 -23.46
C SER A 290 29.85 -24.44 -23.81
N GLY A 291 29.01 -24.03 -22.88
CA GLY A 291 27.58 -23.75 -23.10
C GLY A 291 27.32 -22.64 -24.12
N THR A 292 28.26 -21.72 -24.27
CA THR A 292 28.19 -20.62 -25.25
C THR A 292 28.41 -21.06 -26.71
N GLY A 293 28.82 -22.29 -26.95
CA GLY A 293 28.94 -22.86 -28.29
C GLY A 293 27.72 -23.67 -28.74
N ILE A 294 26.67 -23.71 -27.93
CA ILE A 294 25.41 -24.37 -28.29
C ILE A 294 24.44 -23.27 -28.74
N ASP A 295 24.43 -23.01 -30.01
CA ASP A 295 23.59 -22.00 -30.65
C ASP A 295 22.95 -22.55 -31.94
N GLY A 296 22.22 -21.68 -32.66
CA GLY A 296 21.56 -22.05 -33.91
C GLY A 296 22.48 -22.44 -35.05
N ASP A 297 23.78 -22.15 -34.93
CA ASP A 297 24.80 -22.44 -35.96
C ASP A 297 25.55 -23.77 -35.69
N SER A 298 25.26 -24.44 -34.55
CA SER A 298 25.84 -25.76 -34.23
C SER A 298 25.40 -26.80 -35.25
N THR A 299 26.39 -27.49 -35.84
CA THR A 299 26.13 -28.48 -36.91
C THR A 299 25.80 -29.86 -36.35
N ASP A 300 25.08 -30.67 -37.11
CA ASP A 300 24.72 -32.07 -36.74
C ASP A 300 25.91 -32.99 -36.47
N THR A 301 27.15 -32.55 -36.79
CA THR A 301 28.39 -33.27 -36.53
C THR A 301 29.06 -32.89 -35.21
N GLU A 302 28.56 -31.87 -34.53
CA GLU A 302 29.09 -31.38 -33.26
C GLU A 302 28.19 -31.82 -32.08
N TYR A 303 28.82 -32.51 -31.13
CA TYR A 303 28.12 -32.97 -29.92
C TYR A 303 28.60 -32.21 -28.68
N PRO A 304 27.71 -31.62 -27.89
CA PRO A 304 28.13 -30.93 -26.70
C PRO A 304 28.72 -31.91 -25.67
N THR A 305 29.74 -31.50 -24.98
CA THR A 305 30.23 -32.22 -23.80
C THR A 305 29.24 -32.18 -22.66
N ALA A 306 29.28 -33.10 -21.71
CA ALA A 306 28.45 -33.07 -20.51
C ALA A 306 28.59 -31.74 -19.75
N LYS A 307 29.79 -31.13 -19.78
CA LYS A 307 29.99 -29.79 -19.19
C LYS A 307 29.28 -28.71 -19.98
N ALA A 308 29.34 -28.71 -21.31
CA ALA A 308 28.64 -27.71 -22.13
C ALA A 308 27.12 -27.81 -21.97
N VAL A 309 26.56 -29.03 -21.89
CA VAL A 309 25.13 -29.24 -21.60
C VAL A 309 24.78 -28.75 -20.19
N PHE A 310 25.63 -28.99 -19.21
CA PHE A 310 25.43 -28.52 -17.84
C PHE A 310 25.48 -26.99 -17.78
N ASP A 311 26.52 -26.38 -18.38
CA ASP A 311 26.67 -24.91 -18.38
C ASP A 311 25.48 -24.24 -19.08
N PHE A 312 25.01 -24.77 -20.20
CA PHE A 312 23.80 -24.31 -20.90
C PHE A 312 22.54 -24.48 -20.05
N GLY A 313 22.42 -25.63 -19.37
CA GLY A 313 21.32 -25.86 -18.43
C GLY A 313 21.32 -24.89 -17.26
N VAL A 314 22.49 -24.56 -16.71
CA VAL A 314 22.64 -23.53 -15.65
C VAL A 314 22.28 -22.15 -16.19
N GLN A 315 22.69 -21.84 -17.41
CA GLN A 315 22.33 -20.56 -18.04
C GLN A 315 20.83 -20.45 -18.23
N ILE A 316 20.15 -21.46 -18.77
CA ILE A 316 18.68 -21.49 -18.89
C ILE A 316 18.02 -21.32 -17.53
N VAL A 317 18.48 -22.00 -16.49
CA VAL A 317 17.92 -21.87 -15.14
C VAL A 317 18.09 -20.46 -14.59
N ASN A 318 19.23 -19.82 -14.85
CA ASN A 318 19.46 -18.43 -14.43
C ASN A 318 18.56 -17.47 -15.20
N ASP A 319 18.46 -17.61 -16.51
CA ASP A 319 17.61 -16.79 -17.38
C ASP A 319 16.13 -16.94 -16.97
N VAL A 320 15.65 -18.17 -16.74
CA VAL A 320 14.30 -18.44 -16.27
C VAL A 320 14.07 -17.87 -14.86
N ASN A 321 15.04 -17.93 -13.96
CA ASN A 321 14.92 -17.32 -12.63
C ASN A 321 14.89 -15.79 -12.71
N GLU A 322 15.65 -15.20 -13.63
CA GLU A 322 15.62 -13.76 -13.90
C GLU A 322 14.27 -13.34 -14.49
N ASP A 323 13.73 -14.09 -15.46
CA ASP A 323 12.40 -13.90 -16.03
C ASP A 323 11.29 -14.08 -14.99
N ILE A 324 11.41 -15.08 -14.11
CA ILE A 324 10.47 -15.29 -13.01
C ILE A 324 10.55 -14.11 -12.02
N SER A 325 11.73 -13.62 -11.72
CA SER A 325 11.94 -12.48 -10.84
C SER A 325 11.34 -11.21 -11.45
N GLN A 326 11.57 -10.98 -12.74
CA GLN A 326 10.98 -9.87 -13.48
C GLN A 326 9.46 -9.99 -13.60
N THR A 327 8.95 -11.20 -13.86
CA THR A 327 7.52 -11.47 -13.92
C THR A 327 6.86 -11.26 -12.56
N ASN A 328 7.50 -11.68 -11.47
CA ASN A 328 7.00 -11.44 -10.11
C ASN A 328 7.04 -9.95 -9.74
N ALA A 329 8.08 -9.22 -10.19
CA ALA A 329 8.13 -7.77 -10.04
C ALA A 329 7.00 -7.09 -10.83
N ASN A 330 6.81 -7.46 -12.09
CA ASN A 330 5.72 -6.96 -12.95
C ASN A 330 4.34 -7.33 -12.38
N LEU A 331 4.18 -8.53 -11.83
CA LEU A 331 2.94 -8.96 -11.17
C LEU A 331 2.69 -8.21 -9.86
N SER A 332 3.75 -7.90 -9.11
CA SER A 332 3.68 -7.06 -7.92
C SER A 332 3.27 -5.63 -8.30
N ASP A 333 3.89 -5.08 -9.34
CA ASP A 333 3.54 -3.75 -9.86
C ASP A 333 2.13 -3.72 -10.44
N LEU A 334 1.70 -4.79 -11.13
CA LEU A 334 0.33 -4.94 -11.61
C LEU A 334 -0.67 -5.07 -10.45
N LYS A 335 -0.38 -5.86 -9.43
CA LYS A 335 -1.20 -5.94 -8.21
C LYS A 335 -1.23 -4.61 -7.47
N ALA A 336 -0.12 -3.88 -7.43
CA ALA A 336 -0.06 -2.53 -6.91
C ALA A 336 -0.93 -1.57 -7.72
N TYR A 337 -0.95 -1.72 -9.03
CA TYR A 337 -1.71 -0.86 -9.96
C TYR A 337 -3.20 -1.20 -10.03
N ILE A 338 -3.57 -2.48 -9.99
CA ILE A 338 -4.96 -2.94 -10.02
C ILE A 338 -5.63 -2.70 -8.65
N GLY A 339 -4.90 -2.86 -7.55
CA GLY A 339 -5.38 -2.61 -6.19
C GLY A 339 -6.69 -3.32 -5.87
N TYR A 340 -7.33 -2.85 -4.81
CA TYR A 340 -8.71 -3.20 -4.51
C TYR A 340 -9.66 -2.28 -5.29
N THR A 341 -10.67 -2.83 -5.95
CA THR A 341 -11.55 -2.13 -6.90
C THR A 341 -12.94 -1.78 -6.34
N GLY A 342 -13.17 -1.91 -5.06
CA GLY A 342 -14.43 -1.45 -4.45
C GLY A 342 -14.60 0.08 -4.62
N GLY A 343 -15.81 0.54 -4.94
CA GLY A 343 -16.07 1.98 -5.19
C GLY A 343 -15.85 2.88 -3.96
N ASP A 344 -15.75 2.31 -2.76
CA ASP A 344 -15.46 3.00 -1.50
C ASP A 344 -14.03 2.72 -0.97
N ILE A 345 -13.23 1.93 -1.69
CA ILE A 345 -11.85 1.63 -1.31
C ILE A 345 -10.89 2.65 -1.94
N LEU A 346 -10.31 3.49 -1.10
CA LEU A 346 -9.27 4.42 -1.49
C LEU A 346 -7.92 3.84 -1.10
N GLY A 347 -6.89 4.07 -1.93
CA GLY A 347 -5.58 3.54 -1.65
C GLY A 347 -4.42 4.43 -2.09
N LEU A 348 -3.24 4.05 -1.62
CA LEU A 348 -1.96 4.66 -1.96
C LEU A 348 -0.90 3.56 -2.13
N HIS A 349 -0.32 3.46 -3.31
CA HIS A 349 0.94 2.75 -3.52
C HIS A 349 2.09 3.64 -3.07
N ALA A 350 2.88 3.17 -2.14
CA ALA A 350 4.06 3.86 -1.63
C ALA A 350 5.32 3.06 -1.98
N ASP A 351 6.12 3.59 -2.88
CA ASP A 351 7.47 3.13 -3.21
C ASP A 351 8.48 4.09 -2.58
N PHE A 352 8.89 3.79 -1.35
CA PHE A 352 9.87 4.59 -0.61
C PHE A 352 11.28 4.50 -1.21
N GLU A 353 11.60 3.39 -1.86
CA GLU A 353 12.90 3.16 -2.49
C GLU A 353 13.09 4.08 -3.71
N ASN A 354 12.08 4.12 -4.60
CA ASN A 354 12.09 5.00 -5.78
C ASN A 354 11.45 6.37 -5.52
N LYS A 355 10.96 6.60 -4.29
CA LYS A 355 10.33 7.87 -3.86
C LYS A 355 9.13 8.24 -4.73
N GLN A 356 8.30 7.25 -5.06
CA GLN A 356 7.13 7.39 -5.92
C GLN A 356 5.87 6.98 -5.16
N PHE A 357 4.84 7.81 -5.27
CA PHE A 357 3.58 7.60 -4.61
C PHE A 357 2.44 7.74 -5.61
N THR A 358 1.58 6.73 -5.67
CA THR A 358 0.48 6.69 -6.64
C THR A 358 -0.82 6.28 -5.97
N ARG A 359 -1.86 7.08 -6.10
CA ARG A 359 -3.18 6.74 -5.57
C ARG A 359 -3.78 5.54 -6.30
N LEU A 360 -4.47 4.70 -5.54
CA LEU A 360 -5.08 3.46 -6.00
C LEU A 360 -6.59 3.46 -5.73
N GLY A 361 -7.31 2.55 -6.40
CA GLY A 361 -8.73 2.35 -6.21
C GLY A 361 -9.53 3.63 -6.49
N ALA A 362 -10.51 3.91 -5.65
CA ALA A 362 -11.34 5.10 -5.78
C ALA A 362 -10.59 6.43 -5.60
N ALA A 363 -9.38 6.41 -5.01
CA ALA A 363 -8.55 7.61 -4.89
C ALA A 363 -7.82 8.00 -6.18
N PHE A 364 -7.75 7.09 -7.17
CA PHE A 364 -7.05 7.35 -8.42
C PHE A 364 -7.74 8.45 -9.22
N GLY A 365 -6.97 9.46 -9.60
CA GLY A 365 -7.45 10.60 -10.41
C GLY A 365 -8.25 11.65 -9.65
N LEU A 366 -8.49 11.48 -8.34
CA LEU A 366 -9.13 12.51 -7.52
C LEU A 366 -8.15 13.66 -7.22
N THR A 367 -8.70 14.84 -6.99
CA THR A 367 -7.96 15.97 -6.40
C THR A 367 -8.13 15.95 -4.90
N ALA A 368 -7.06 16.17 -4.13
CA ALA A 368 -7.15 16.31 -2.68
C ALA A 368 -8.14 17.43 -2.28
N GLY A 369 -8.79 17.27 -1.16
CA GLY A 369 -9.81 18.20 -0.69
C GLY A 369 -11.22 17.79 -1.12
N GLN A 370 -11.86 18.56 -2.00
CA GLN A 370 -13.29 18.46 -2.27
C GLN A 370 -13.72 17.09 -2.86
N ASP A 371 -12.91 16.48 -3.73
CA ASP A 371 -13.28 15.19 -4.34
C ASP A 371 -13.38 14.07 -3.28
N PHE A 372 -12.59 14.15 -2.23
CA PHE A 372 -12.60 13.18 -1.12
C PHE A 372 -13.81 13.34 -0.20
N ASN A 373 -14.55 14.45 -0.28
CA ASN A 373 -15.76 14.64 0.53
C ASN A 373 -16.90 13.68 0.17
N ALA A 374 -16.81 13.00 -0.98
CA ALA A 374 -17.72 11.92 -1.34
C ALA A 374 -17.61 10.69 -0.41
N PHE A 375 -16.51 10.53 0.31
CA PHE A 375 -16.24 9.38 1.17
C PHE A 375 -16.46 9.73 2.65
N PRO A 376 -17.24 8.93 3.39
CA PRO A 376 -17.66 9.27 4.76
C PRO A 376 -16.52 9.65 5.70
N MET A 377 -15.39 8.91 5.68
CA MET A 377 -14.24 9.18 6.55
C MET A 377 -13.60 10.56 6.32
N TYR A 378 -13.86 11.19 5.18
CA TYR A 378 -13.42 12.54 4.85
C TYR A 378 -14.58 13.55 4.88
N GLY A 379 -15.69 13.26 4.19
CA GLY A 379 -16.78 14.22 3.99
C GLY A 379 -17.67 14.43 5.21
N GLN A 380 -17.75 13.45 6.11
CA GLN A 380 -18.46 13.60 7.38
C GLN A 380 -17.57 14.14 8.49
N ARG A 381 -16.26 14.25 8.26
CA ARG A 381 -15.34 14.87 9.21
C ARG A 381 -15.61 16.37 9.27
N ARG A 382 -15.99 16.84 10.44
CA ARG A 382 -16.39 18.24 10.65
C ARG A 382 -16.13 18.69 12.08
N ARG A 383 -16.01 20.00 12.31
CA ARG A 383 -16.03 20.55 13.66
C ARG A 383 -17.42 20.42 14.26
N VAL A 384 -17.46 20.14 15.54
CA VAL A 384 -18.66 20.05 16.39
C VAL A 384 -18.39 20.71 17.74
N VAL A 385 -19.41 21.22 18.34
CA VAL A 385 -19.38 21.70 19.73
C VAL A 385 -19.83 20.57 20.65
N VAL A 386 -19.08 20.33 21.72
CA VAL A 386 -19.41 19.26 22.68
C VAL A 386 -19.33 19.75 24.13
N ASP A 387 -20.15 19.16 25.00
CA ASP A 387 -20.04 19.34 26.45
C ASP A 387 -18.89 18.47 27.06
N SER A 388 -18.72 18.55 28.38
CA SER A 388 -17.70 17.75 29.09
C SER A 388 -17.95 16.25 29.06
N ASN A 389 -19.16 15.78 28.70
CA ASN A 389 -19.47 14.36 28.51
C ASN A 389 -19.29 13.91 27.07
N GLY A 390 -18.86 14.80 26.15
CA GLY A 390 -18.69 14.53 24.74
C GLY A 390 -19.99 14.49 23.95
N VAL A 391 -21.09 15.01 24.51
CA VAL A 391 -22.38 15.13 23.81
C VAL A 391 -22.31 16.26 22.81
N ILE A 392 -22.58 15.93 21.54
CA ILE A 392 -22.56 16.90 20.44
C ILE A 392 -23.81 17.81 20.53
N ASP A 393 -23.58 19.10 20.46
CA ASP A 393 -24.62 20.11 20.33
C ASP A 393 -24.65 20.67 18.90
N ASP A 394 -25.48 20.07 18.05
CA ASP A 394 -25.65 20.51 16.66
C ASP A 394 -26.35 21.87 16.51
N SER A 395 -26.91 22.45 17.62
CA SER A 395 -27.52 23.75 17.61
C SER A 395 -26.54 24.91 17.82
N TYR A 396 -25.32 24.59 18.26
CA TYR A 396 -24.27 25.58 18.50
C TYR A 396 -23.19 25.48 17.41
N SER A 397 -22.98 26.60 16.71
CA SER A 397 -21.95 26.65 15.65
C SER A 397 -20.55 26.66 16.24
N PRO A 398 -19.64 25.82 15.77
CA PRO A 398 -18.24 25.86 16.18
C PRO A 398 -17.51 27.19 15.93
N GLU A 399 -17.99 27.97 14.96
CA GLU A 399 -17.46 29.30 14.64
C GLU A 399 -17.89 30.39 15.63
N ASP A 400 -18.98 30.15 16.34
CA ASP A 400 -19.52 31.10 17.33
C ASP A 400 -18.91 30.87 18.73
N VAL A 401 -18.12 29.83 18.92
CA VAL A 401 -17.46 29.55 20.20
C VAL A 401 -16.33 30.54 20.43
N GLU A 402 -16.35 31.16 21.60
CA GLU A 402 -15.33 32.09 22.07
C GLU A 402 -14.49 31.47 23.20
N GLU A 403 -13.36 32.10 23.52
CA GLU A 403 -12.51 31.68 24.65
C GLU A 403 -13.22 31.67 26.01
N SER A 404 -14.27 32.46 26.12
CA SER A 404 -15.10 32.57 27.36
C SER A 404 -16.06 31.40 27.52
N ASP A 405 -16.26 30.56 26.50
CA ASP A 405 -17.25 29.46 26.54
C ASP A 405 -16.68 28.21 27.23
N THR A 406 -16.42 28.38 28.52
CA THR A 406 -15.72 27.39 29.33
C THR A 406 -16.46 26.06 29.54
N ASN A 407 -17.73 25.98 29.16
CA ASN A 407 -18.58 24.78 29.32
C ASN A 407 -18.53 23.84 28.13
N VAL A 408 -18.00 24.29 27.00
CA VAL A 408 -17.93 23.51 25.75
C VAL A 408 -16.53 23.34 25.26
N ASP A 409 -16.34 22.42 24.33
CA ASP A 409 -15.11 22.19 23.55
C ASP A 409 -15.46 22.14 22.07
N VAL A 410 -14.57 22.66 21.23
CA VAL A 410 -14.66 22.47 19.78
C VAL A 410 -13.84 21.24 19.41
N MET A 411 -14.53 20.24 18.89
CA MET A 411 -13.92 18.97 18.51
C MET A 411 -14.14 18.71 17.03
N VAL A 412 -13.41 17.76 16.47
CA VAL A 412 -13.57 17.27 15.10
C VAL A 412 -14.14 15.87 15.14
N TYR A 413 -15.36 15.72 14.69
CA TYR A 413 -16.01 14.41 14.50
C TYR A 413 -15.30 13.63 13.42
N GLN A 414 -14.84 12.43 13.74
CA GLN A 414 -14.22 11.49 12.81
C GLN A 414 -15.01 10.18 12.81
N PRO A 415 -15.74 9.84 11.73
CA PRO A 415 -16.40 8.55 11.63
C PRO A 415 -15.41 7.43 11.46
N LYS A 416 -15.81 6.23 11.86
CA LYS A 416 -14.98 5.03 11.74
C LYS A 416 -14.64 4.71 10.28
N PHE A 417 -13.51 4.06 10.09
CA PHE A 417 -13.09 3.51 8.80
C PHE A 417 -12.27 2.22 9.01
N TYR A 418 -12.28 1.42 7.97
CA TYR A 418 -11.50 0.19 7.88
C TYR A 418 -10.23 0.45 7.08
N TYR A 419 -9.19 -0.31 7.35
CA TYR A 419 -7.93 -0.16 6.66
C TYR A 419 -7.33 -1.51 6.28
N LYS A 420 -6.41 -1.51 5.32
CA LYS A 420 -5.55 -2.63 4.97
C LYS A 420 -4.20 -2.14 4.52
N VAL A 421 -3.15 -2.76 5.03
CA VAL A 421 -1.78 -2.56 4.56
C VAL A 421 -1.31 -3.84 3.88
N VAL A 422 -0.75 -3.70 2.70
CA VAL A 422 -0.16 -4.81 1.94
C VAL A 422 1.31 -4.51 1.71
N PRO A 423 2.22 -5.05 2.52
CA PRO A 423 3.64 -4.93 2.27
C PRO A 423 4.01 -5.64 0.96
N LEU A 424 4.65 -4.93 0.04
CA LEU A 424 5.08 -5.46 -1.25
C LEU A 424 6.58 -5.76 -1.26
N LYS A 425 7.38 -4.92 -0.57
CA LYS A 425 8.81 -5.13 -0.39
C LYS A 425 9.23 -4.76 1.02
N LEU A 426 9.71 -5.76 1.74
CA LEU A 426 10.26 -5.62 3.09
C LEU A 426 11.75 -5.92 3.05
N GLU A 427 12.55 -5.03 3.63
CA GLU A 427 13.98 -5.23 3.83
C GLU A 427 14.28 -5.43 5.32
N LYS A 428 14.97 -6.52 5.66
CA LYS A 428 15.28 -6.83 7.06
C LYS A 428 16.20 -5.76 7.66
N GLN A 429 15.87 -5.27 8.83
CA GLN A 429 16.71 -4.31 9.55
C GLN A 429 18.06 -4.93 9.94
N SER A 430 19.14 -4.26 9.57
CA SER A 430 20.49 -4.68 9.96
C SER A 430 20.73 -4.36 11.45
N GLY A 431 20.99 -5.39 12.25
CA GLY A 431 21.23 -5.24 13.68
C GLY A 431 20.00 -4.86 14.52
N GLY A 432 18.80 -4.90 13.93
CA GLY A 432 17.52 -4.59 14.56
C GLY A 432 16.51 -5.72 14.48
N LEU A 433 15.32 -5.44 14.99
CA LEU A 433 14.14 -6.29 14.86
C LEU A 433 13.28 -5.79 13.71
N GLY A 434 12.58 -6.71 13.03
CA GLY A 434 11.62 -6.37 11.98
C GLY A 434 12.27 -5.92 10.68
N TYR A 435 11.53 -5.11 9.93
CA TYR A 435 11.85 -4.76 8.56
C TYR A 435 11.67 -3.25 8.31
N HIS A 436 12.37 -2.71 7.31
CA HIS A 436 12.03 -1.47 6.64
C HIS A 436 10.98 -1.76 5.57
N ILE A 437 9.93 -0.95 5.51
CA ILE A 437 9.00 -0.97 4.38
C ILE A 437 9.66 -0.22 3.22
N ARG A 438 9.99 -0.93 2.14
CA ARG A 438 10.48 -0.33 0.91
C ARG A 438 9.34 -0.03 -0.06
N LYS A 439 8.34 -0.94 -0.12
CA LYS A 439 7.11 -0.74 -0.90
C LYS A 439 5.92 -1.31 -0.14
N ALA A 440 4.81 -0.60 -0.16
CA ALA A 440 3.54 -1.06 0.40
C ALA A 440 2.35 -0.40 -0.28
N ASN A 441 1.21 -1.07 -0.25
CA ASN A 441 -0.07 -0.45 -0.54
C ASN A 441 -0.83 -0.23 0.76
N TYR A 442 -1.34 0.98 0.92
CA TYR A 442 -2.20 1.39 2.01
C TYR A 442 -3.60 1.61 1.47
N TYR A 443 -4.60 1.04 2.12
CA TYR A 443 -6.00 1.16 1.73
C TYR A 443 -6.86 1.55 2.91
N ILE A 444 -7.93 2.31 2.63
CA ILE A 444 -8.99 2.62 3.57
C ILE A 444 -10.35 2.45 2.90
N SER A 445 -11.37 2.18 3.72
CA SER A 445 -12.76 2.06 3.29
C SER A 445 -13.71 2.48 4.39
N SER A 446 -14.88 3.04 4.04
CA SER A 446 -15.95 3.33 4.99
C SER A 446 -16.72 2.08 5.41
N THR A 447 -16.63 0.99 4.65
CA THR A 447 -17.31 -0.26 4.91
C THR A 447 -16.33 -1.43 5.09
N PRO A 448 -16.72 -2.50 5.78
CA PRO A 448 -15.86 -3.66 5.94
C PRO A 448 -15.72 -4.42 4.62
N HIS A 449 -14.49 -4.74 4.24
CA HIS A 449 -14.17 -5.61 3.09
C HIS A 449 -13.30 -6.78 3.51
N ALA A 450 -13.24 -7.82 2.69
CA ALA A 450 -12.43 -9.00 2.97
C ALA A 450 -10.95 -8.64 3.17
N GLY A 451 -10.42 -8.97 4.36
CA GLY A 451 -9.05 -8.70 4.76
C GLY A 451 -8.79 -7.25 5.19
N PHE A 452 -9.81 -6.39 5.26
CA PHE A 452 -9.73 -5.10 5.93
C PHE A 452 -10.00 -5.28 7.43
N LYS A 453 -9.34 -4.47 8.23
CA LYS A 453 -9.50 -4.40 9.68
C LYS A 453 -10.10 -3.04 10.03
N LEU A 454 -10.94 -2.99 11.07
CA LEU A 454 -11.29 -1.70 11.67
C LEU A 454 -10.02 -1.02 12.18
N HIS A 455 -9.83 0.28 11.91
CA HIS A 455 -8.66 0.98 12.41
C HIS A 455 -8.67 0.98 13.96
N PRO A 456 -7.53 0.70 14.64
CA PRO A 456 -7.50 0.50 16.09
C PRO A 456 -7.94 1.73 16.92
N LEU A 457 -8.04 2.90 16.31
CA LEU A 457 -8.63 4.09 16.92
C LEU A 457 -10.11 3.90 17.30
N PHE A 458 -10.84 3.02 16.62
CA PHE A 458 -12.29 2.88 16.77
C PHE A 458 -12.69 1.70 17.66
N TYR A 459 -11.94 1.55 18.75
CA TYR A 459 -12.32 0.69 19.87
C TYR A 459 -12.34 1.49 21.17
N ASP A 460 -13.32 1.22 22.05
CA ASP A 460 -13.35 1.77 23.39
C ASP A 460 -12.36 1.07 24.34
N ALA A 461 -12.25 1.52 25.59
CA ALA A 461 -11.37 0.94 26.60
C ALA A 461 -11.67 -0.54 26.92
N ASN A 462 -12.85 -1.04 26.57
CA ASN A 462 -13.24 -2.44 26.75
C ASN A 462 -13.02 -3.28 25.49
N GLY A 463 -12.48 -2.69 24.41
CA GLY A 463 -12.26 -3.35 23.13
C GLY A 463 -13.52 -3.50 22.28
N ASN A 464 -14.60 -2.75 22.57
CA ASN A 464 -15.81 -2.73 21.76
C ASN A 464 -15.66 -1.71 20.62
N GLU A 465 -16.21 -2.05 19.45
CA GLU A 465 -16.25 -1.16 18.29
C GLU A 465 -17.12 0.08 18.56
N ILE A 466 -16.62 1.26 18.16
CA ILE A 466 -17.30 2.54 18.23
C ILE A 466 -17.41 3.17 16.84
N ASP A 467 -18.47 3.97 16.63
CA ASP A 467 -18.78 4.53 15.32
C ASP A 467 -17.98 5.80 14.99
N TYR A 468 -17.44 6.49 15.99
CA TYR A 468 -16.67 7.70 15.82
C TYR A 468 -15.77 7.97 17.02
N VAL A 469 -14.84 8.89 16.81
CA VAL A 469 -14.10 9.59 17.88
C VAL A 469 -14.15 11.10 17.65
N LEU A 470 -13.77 11.87 18.66
CA LEU A 470 -13.64 13.31 18.52
C LEU A 470 -12.19 13.72 18.77
N PHE A 471 -11.54 14.26 17.75
CA PHE A 471 -10.25 14.94 17.91
C PHE A 471 -10.46 16.37 18.39
N SER A 472 -9.55 16.93 19.15
CA SER A 472 -9.63 18.37 19.42
C SER A 472 -9.41 19.18 18.14
N ALA A 473 -10.26 20.17 17.88
CA ALA A 473 -10.05 21.10 16.78
C ALA A 473 -8.79 21.94 16.99
N TYR A 474 -8.52 22.29 18.22
CA TYR A 474 -7.41 23.13 18.63
C TYR A 474 -6.43 22.40 19.55
N GLU A 475 -5.22 22.92 19.67
CA GLU A 475 -4.25 22.50 20.67
C GLU A 475 -4.79 22.79 22.08
N ALA A 476 -4.48 21.92 23.03
CA ALA A 476 -5.08 21.97 24.36
C ALA A 476 -4.70 23.25 25.14
N SER A 477 -5.67 23.86 25.77
CA SER A 477 -5.51 24.95 26.72
C SER A 477 -5.84 24.50 28.14
N TYR A 478 -5.34 25.22 29.15
CA TYR A 478 -5.53 24.91 30.56
C TYR A 478 -6.62 25.76 31.14
N MET A 479 -7.61 25.15 31.78
CA MET A 479 -8.68 25.79 32.49
C MET A 479 -8.74 25.31 33.93
N TRP A 480 -8.98 26.21 34.88
CA TRP A 480 -9.22 25.85 36.29
C TRP A 480 -10.34 26.67 36.86
N ARG A 481 -11.00 26.14 37.90
CA ARG A 481 -12.04 26.83 38.63
C ARG A 481 -11.43 27.71 39.71
N ARG A 482 -11.42 29.00 39.49
CA ARG A 482 -10.87 29.97 40.42
C ARG A 482 -11.91 30.43 41.41
N GLN A 483 -11.64 30.39 42.71
CA GLN A 483 -12.46 30.97 43.74
C GLN A 483 -12.30 32.51 43.75
N VAL A 484 -13.38 33.24 43.55
CA VAL A 484 -13.42 34.72 43.52
C VAL A 484 -14.07 35.31 44.77
N SER A 485 -14.83 34.51 45.56
CA SER A 485 -15.40 34.86 46.83
C SER A 485 -15.63 33.61 47.69
N THR A 486 -16.07 33.77 48.93
CA THR A 486 -16.29 32.63 49.86
C THR A 486 -17.19 31.53 49.28
N ASN A 487 -18.15 31.89 48.41
CA ASN A 487 -19.05 30.94 47.72
C ASN A 487 -19.10 31.13 46.20
N GLY A 488 -18.24 31.98 45.64
CA GLY A 488 -18.21 32.27 44.20
C GLY A 488 -17.00 31.69 43.53
N TYR A 489 -17.24 30.99 42.42
CA TYR A 489 -16.20 30.41 41.56
C TYR A 489 -16.38 30.92 40.15
N VAL A 490 -15.29 31.10 39.44
CA VAL A 490 -15.24 31.41 38.00
C VAL A 490 -14.28 30.45 37.33
N ASP A 491 -14.72 29.88 36.24
CA ASP A 491 -13.85 29.10 35.38
C ASP A 491 -12.95 30.08 34.60
N THR A 492 -11.67 29.83 34.61
CA THR A 492 -10.64 30.71 34.08
C THR A 492 -9.75 29.96 33.15
N ILE A 493 -9.60 30.44 31.92
CA ILE A 493 -8.62 29.94 30.94
C ILE A 493 -7.27 30.60 31.21
N PHE A 494 -6.24 29.83 31.14
CA PHE A 494 -4.87 30.35 31.20
C PHE A 494 -4.41 30.80 29.82
N HIS A 495 -3.99 32.03 29.72
CA HIS A 495 -3.68 32.66 28.45
C HIS A 495 -2.17 32.84 28.18
N ASP A 496 -1.34 32.86 29.22
CA ASP A 496 0.03 33.31 29.01
C ASP A 496 1.02 32.84 30.10
N GLY A 497 2.29 32.82 29.69
CA GLY A 497 3.45 32.93 30.54
C GLY A 497 3.99 31.68 31.18
N VAL A 498 4.93 31.93 32.06
CA VAL A 498 5.62 30.94 32.89
C VAL A 498 5.01 30.98 34.28
N ASP A 499 4.51 29.83 34.75
CA ASP A 499 4.15 29.66 36.15
C ASP A 499 5.03 28.56 36.74
N THR A 500 5.90 28.95 37.65
CA THR A 500 6.84 28.05 38.31
C THR A 500 6.22 27.27 39.46
N ASP A 501 4.98 27.56 39.86
CA ASP A 501 4.25 26.76 40.83
C ASP A 501 4.07 25.32 40.30
N THR A 502 4.46 24.34 41.09
CA THR A 502 4.36 22.92 40.72
C THR A 502 3.02 22.31 41.12
N ASN A 503 2.17 23.04 41.84
CA ASN A 503 0.89 22.55 42.29
C ASN A 503 -0.16 22.77 41.18
N ILE A 504 -0.66 21.67 40.64
CA ILE A 504 -1.77 21.69 39.69
C ILE A 504 -3.06 21.82 40.48
N ASP A 505 -3.91 22.76 40.04
CA ASP A 505 -5.24 22.90 40.63
C ASP A 505 -6.03 21.61 40.45
N THR A 506 -6.68 21.15 41.54
CA THR A 506 -7.46 19.91 41.52
C THR A 506 -8.69 19.98 40.62
N SER A 507 -9.17 21.19 40.30
CA SER A 507 -10.28 21.45 39.38
C SER A 507 -9.83 21.62 37.92
N ALA A 508 -8.49 21.60 37.67
CA ALA A 508 -7.95 21.88 36.35
C ALA A 508 -8.29 20.79 35.33
N VAL A 509 -8.76 21.23 34.17
CA VAL A 509 -9.05 20.41 33.00
C VAL A 509 -8.37 21.00 31.78
N LEU A 510 -8.21 20.20 30.72
CA LEU A 510 -7.80 20.69 29.40
C LEU A 510 -9.05 21.01 28.55
N LYS A 511 -8.92 22.02 27.70
CA LYS A 511 -9.98 22.51 26.80
C LYS A 511 -9.47 22.60 25.37
N SER A 512 -10.39 22.52 24.42
CA SER A 512 -10.18 22.77 22.99
C SER A 512 -11.00 24.00 22.60
N LEU A 513 -10.40 25.18 22.68
CA LEU A 513 -11.07 26.47 22.45
C LEU A 513 -10.27 27.33 21.47
N PRO A 514 -10.92 28.20 20.68
CA PRO A 514 -10.25 29.23 19.88
C PRO A 514 -9.78 30.39 20.76
N GLY A 515 -8.88 31.22 20.22
CA GLY A 515 -8.44 32.48 20.87
C GLY A 515 -7.48 32.27 22.04
N VAL A 516 -7.07 31.03 22.33
CA VAL A 516 -6.33 30.68 23.54
C VAL A 516 -4.94 30.23 23.20
N LYS A 517 -3.97 30.54 24.08
CA LYS A 517 -2.62 30.00 23.96
C LYS A 517 -2.57 28.53 24.34
N PRO A 518 -1.95 27.64 23.53
CA PRO A 518 -1.73 26.25 23.90
C PRO A 518 -0.97 26.13 25.21
N ILE A 519 -1.42 25.21 26.09
CA ILE A 519 -0.71 24.92 27.33
C ILE A 519 0.66 24.30 27.03
N SER A 520 1.66 24.70 27.80
CA SER A 520 3.02 24.14 27.68
C SER A 520 3.55 23.62 29.01
N GLY A 521 4.66 22.88 28.93
CA GLY A 521 5.36 22.36 30.11
C GLY A 521 5.98 23.43 31.01
N GLN A 522 5.92 24.70 30.65
CA GLN A 522 6.36 25.82 31.48
C GLN A 522 5.33 26.24 32.53
N TYR A 523 4.08 25.79 32.40
CA TYR A 523 3.01 26.13 33.31
C TYR A 523 2.70 24.99 34.25
N LYS A 524 2.60 25.28 35.56
CA LYS A 524 2.10 24.35 36.60
C LYS A 524 2.68 22.92 36.51
N ALA A 525 3.94 22.77 36.18
CA ALA A 525 4.58 21.47 35.99
C ALA A 525 3.87 20.55 34.99
N MET A 526 3.31 21.10 33.92
CA MET A 526 2.58 20.37 32.88
C MET A 526 3.52 19.48 32.07
N ASN A 527 3.86 18.33 32.63
CA ASN A 527 4.44 17.21 31.88
C ASN A 527 3.31 16.36 31.29
N LYS A 528 3.67 15.35 30.49
CA LYS A 528 2.73 14.45 29.82
C LYS A 528 1.69 13.83 30.79
N VAL A 529 2.14 13.33 31.94
CA VAL A 529 1.27 12.68 32.94
C VAL A 529 0.26 13.66 33.51
N ASN A 530 0.70 14.88 33.80
CA ASN A 530 -0.16 15.91 34.35
C ASN A 530 -1.19 16.42 33.32
N MET A 531 -0.81 16.53 32.06
CA MET A 531 -1.73 16.85 30.97
C MET A 531 -2.80 15.76 30.81
N GLU A 532 -2.40 14.48 30.81
CA GLU A 532 -3.35 13.36 30.76
C GLU A 532 -4.31 13.36 31.97
N ASN A 533 -3.79 13.59 33.16
CA ASN A 533 -4.63 13.68 34.35
C ASN A 533 -5.64 14.85 34.27
N CYS A 534 -5.29 15.97 33.63
CA CYS A 534 -6.22 17.07 33.41
C CYS A 534 -7.28 16.74 32.34
N ALA A 535 -6.96 15.93 31.35
CA ALA A 535 -7.94 15.41 30.40
C ALA A 535 -8.91 14.45 31.10
N LEU A 536 -8.42 13.47 31.84
CA LEU A 536 -9.21 12.47 32.57
C LEU A 536 -10.16 13.06 33.60
N ARG A 537 -9.87 14.25 34.13
CA ARG A 537 -10.79 14.94 35.07
C ARG A 537 -12.10 15.38 34.43
N LYS A 538 -12.20 15.47 33.13
CA LYS A 538 -13.46 15.72 32.42
C LYS A 538 -14.36 14.47 32.49
N SER A 539 -13.85 13.35 32.08
CA SER A 539 -14.34 11.97 32.29
C SER A 539 -13.28 10.97 31.85
N SER A 540 -13.48 9.68 32.13
CA SER A 540 -12.61 8.60 31.69
C SER A 540 -12.49 8.44 30.15
N ASN A 541 -13.31 9.15 29.38
CA ASN A 541 -13.35 9.10 27.92
C ASN A 541 -12.47 10.19 27.28
N TRP A 542 -11.91 11.10 28.07
CA TRP A 542 -11.04 12.15 27.60
C TRP A 542 -9.56 11.82 27.85
N HIS A 543 -8.79 11.88 26.80
CA HIS A 543 -7.36 11.58 26.80
C HIS A 543 -6.57 12.64 26.02
N LEU A 544 -5.26 12.59 26.10
CA LEU A 544 -4.41 13.19 25.07
C LEU A 544 -4.43 12.32 23.81
N ASP A 545 -4.02 12.90 22.67
CA ASP A 545 -3.83 12.15 21.43
C ASP A 545 -3.05 10.85 21.67
N THR A 546 -3.56 9.76 21.08
CA THR A 546 -2.94 8.45 21.13
C THR A 546 -2.17 8.17 19.84
N ILE A 547 -1.29 7.19 19.84
CA ILE A 547 -0.61 6.77 18.62
C ILE A 547 -1.60 6.29 17.56
N GLN A 548 -2.74 5.73 17.97
CA GLN A 548 -3.83 5.33 17.08
C GLN A 548 -4.48 6.54 16.40
N SER A 549 -4.72 7.63 17.16
CA SER A 549 -5.31 8.86 16.61
C SER A 549 -4.37 9.57 15.64
N ILE A 550 -3.08 9.59 15.96
CA ILE A 550 -2.03 10.14 15.10
C ILE A 550 -1.93 9.33 13.80
N SER A 551 -1.87 8.00 13.90
CA SER A 551 -1.76 7.11 12.76
C SER A 551 -2.98 7.20 11.83
N ALA A 552 -4.19 7.30 12.38
CA ALA A 552 -5.41 7.50 11.58
C ALA A 552 -5.32 8.77 10.72
N ASN A 553 -4.89 9.89 11.32
CA ASN A 553 -4.68 11.14 10.58
C ASN A 553 -3.56 11.01 9.53
N GLN A 554 -2.45 10.35 9.86
CA GLN A 554 -1.34 10.09 8.94
C GLN A 554 -1.79 9.28 7.72
N LEU A 555 -2.56 8.22 7.93
CA LEU A 555 -3.08 7.37 6.87
C LEU A 555 -4.06 8.14 5.96
N LEU A 556 -4.99 8.89 6.56
CA LEU A 556 -5.93 9.72 5.82
C LEU A 556 -5.21 10.78 4.98
N MET A 557 -4.26 11.53 5.56
CA MET A 557 -3.47 12.53 4.83
C MET A 557 -2.67 11.91 3.68
N ALA A 558 -1.98 10.79 3.92
CA ALA A 558 -1.14 10.16 2.91
C ALA A 558 -1.97 9.72 1.68
N ILE A 559 -3.13 9.12 1.89
CA ILE A 559 -4.01 8.67 0.79
C ILE A 559 -4.64 9.87 0.07
N GLU A 560 -5.14 10.87 0.81
CA GLU A 560 -5.80 12.05 0.23
C GLU A 560 -4.84 12.85 -0.64
N TYR A 561 -3.63 13.08 -0.17
CA TYR A 561 -2.66 13.91 -0.89
C TYR A 561 -1.72 13.11 -1.81
N GLY A 562 -1.73 11.78 -1.72
CA GLY A 562 -0.81 10.93 -2.48
C GLY A 562 0.65 11.22 -2.12
N SER A 563 0.91 11.62 -0.89
CA SER A 563 2.23 12.08 -0.43
C SER A 563 2.38 11.88 1.08
N PHE A 564 3.60 11.63 1.52
CA PHE A 564 3.96 11.64 2.94
C PHE A 564 4.57 12.99 3.37
N ASN A 565 4.92 13.87 2.44
CA ASN A 565 5.39 15.23 2.75
C ASN A 565 4.18 16.15 2.97
N THR A 566 3.74 16.24 4.22
CA THR A 566 2.55 17.00 4.59
C THR A 566 2.75 18.51 4.47
N GLN A 567 3.94 19.02 4.74
CA GLN A 567 4.25 20.45 4.56
C GLN A 567 4.14 20.87 3.10
N SER A 568 4.68 20.08 2.17
CA SER A 568 4.59 20.37 0.74
C SER A 568 3.17 20.18 0.20
N ALA A 569 2.43 19.19 0.70
CA ALA A 569 1.13 18.79 0.18
C ALA A 569 -0.02 19.66 0.73
N ILE A 570 0.07 20.09 1.99
CA ILE A 570 -1.02 20.76 2.71
C ILE A 570 -0.63 22.19 3.08
N GLY A 571 0.52 22.36 3.76
CA GLY A 571 0.99 23.68 4.18
C GLY A 571 2.11 23.57 5.22
N LEU A 572 2.93 24.61 5.31
CA LEU A 572 4.08 24.62 6.23
C LEU A 572 3.65 24.48 7.70
N GLY A 573 2.59 25.15 8.10
CA GLY A 573 2.23 25.30 9.49
C GLY A 573 3.07 26.34 10.21
N ILE A 574 2.89 26.50 11.52
CA ILE A 574 3.67 27.41 12.38
C ILE A 574 4.96 26.68 12.77
N VAL A 575 6.02 26.89 12.01
CA VAL A 575 7.30 26.18 12.14
C VAL A 575 8.53 27.10 12.09
N SER A 576 8.33 28.39 11.81
CA SER A 576 9.40 29.39 11.68
C SER A 576 9.14 30.65 12.50
N ASN A 577 8.43 30.54 13.61
CA ASN A 577 8.23 31.63 14.52
C ASN A 577 9.48 31.80 15.40
N THR A 578 10.39 32.66 14.95
CA THR A 578 11.69 32.89 15.59
C THR A 578 11.68 34.04 16.60
N ASN A 579 10.50 34.51 17.00
CA ASN A 579 10.45 35.59 17.96
C ASN A 579 11.14 35.17 19.28
N VAL A 580 11.84 36.15 19.87
CA VAL A 580 12.89 35.97 20.87
C VAL A 580 12.39 35.60 22.27
N ASP A 581 11.09 35.42 22.41
CA ASP A 581 10.54 34.95 23.67
C ASP A 581 10.77 33.45 23.81
N THR A 582 11.71 33.10 24.62
CA THR A 582 12.06 31.70 24.92
C THR A 582 10.99 30.98 25.73
N ASN A 583 9.94 31.66 26.13
CA ASN A 583 8.94 31.18 27.05
C ASN A 583 7.59 30.95 26.36
N ASN A 584 7.51 30.02 25.42
CA ASN A 584 6.28 29.67 24.72
C ASN A 584 5.92 30.66 23.58
N CYS A 585 6.60 30.51 22.45
CA CYS A 585 6.32 31.28 21.22
C CYS A 585 5.20 30.66 20.35
N SER A 586 4.38 29.76 20.88
CA SER A 586 3.21 29.26 20.14
C SER A 586 2.23 30.40 19.85
N SER A 587 1.59 30.35 18.68
CA SER A 587 0.49 31.25 18.34
C SER A 587 -0.80 30.82 19.02
N LEU A 588 -1.73 31.77 19.14
CA LEU A 588 -3.09 31.48 19.62
C LEU A 588 -3.79 30.50 18.69
N THR A 589 -4.69 29.72 19.24
CA THR A 589 -5.61 28.85 18.52
C THR A 589 -6.73 29.63 17.83
N GLY A 590 -7.47 28.99 16.91
CA GLY A 590 -8.63 29.60 16.26
C GLY A 590 -8.26 30.50 15.07
N SER A 591 -7.08 30.37 14.51
CA SER A 591 -6.62 31.18 13.39
C SER A 591 -6.99 30.60 12.01
N THR A 592 -7.55 29.39 11.94
CA THR A 592 -8.00 28.80 10.68
C THR A 592 -9.46 29.17 10.44
N SER A 593 -9.78 29.56 9.19
CA SER A 593 -11.15 29.98 8.82
C SER A 593 -12.13 28.81 8.81
N SER A 594 -13.41 29.13 8.92
CA SER A 594 -14.52 28.18 8.82
C SER A 594 -14.54 27.42 7.49
N GLU A 595 -14.15 28.07 6.42
CA GLU A 595 -14.07 27.48 5.08
C GLU A 595 -13.06 26.33 5.00
N ALA A 596 -12.03 26.34 5.84
CA ALA A 596 -11.07 25.24 5.94
C ALA A 596 -11.67 23.95 6.53
N PHE A 597 -12.87 24.00 7.07
CA PHE A 597 -13.47 22.85 7.75
C PHE A 597 -14.20 21.90 6.82
N ASN A 598 -14.92 22.44 5.83
CA ASN A 598 -15.85 21.65 5.02
C ASN A 598 -15.50 21.65 3.53
N VAL A 599 -14.94 22.73 3.00
CA VAL A 599 -14.74 22.93 1.56
C VAL A 599 -13.25 22.96 1.20
N ASN A 600 -12.45 23.63 2.02
CA ASN A 600 -11.01 23.80 1.80
C ASN A 600 -10.18 22.97 2.78
N SER A 601 -10.64 21.76 3.05
CA SER A 601 -9.94 20.81 3.93
C SER A 601 -8.51 20.62 3.51
N GLY A 602 -7.60 20.62 4.47
CA GLY A 602 -6.19 20.43 4.20
C GLY A 602 -5.46 21.68 3.71
N MET A 603 -6.10 22.82 3.69
CA MET A 603 -5.44 24.09 3.37
C MET A 603 -4.89 24.75 4.63
N ALA A 604 -3.83 25.54 4.47
CA ALA A 604 -3.38 26.43 5.53
C ALA A 604 -4.46 27.48 5.84
N GLY A 605 -4.50 27.94 7.07
CA GLY A 605 -5.41 29.02 7.48
C GLY A 605 -5.19 30.30 6.69
N GLU A 606 -6.09 31.24 6.85
CA GLU A 606 -5.96 32.59 6.31
C GLU A 606 -4.79 33.35 6.97
N THR A 607 -4.64 34.61 6.66
CA THR A 607 -3.66 35.48 7.32
C THR A 607 -3.86 35.46 8.83
N ILE A 608 -2.80 35.20 9.57
CA ILE A 608 -2.78 35.29 11.03
C ILE A 608 -1.76 36.33 11.48
N TYR A 609 -1.91 36.77 12.70
CA TYR A 609 -0.91 37.63 13.34
C TYR A 609 0.10 36.76 14.08
N ASP A 610 1.38 37.02 13.87
CA ASP A 610 2.44 36.41 14.66
C ASP A 610 2.40 36.91 16.11
N ILE A 611 3.25 36.33 16.97
CA ILE A 611 3.29 36.71 18.39
C ILE A 611 3.63 38.19 18.63
N ALA A 612 4.24 38.86 17.65
CA ALA A 612 4.53 40.29 17.69
C ALA A 612 3.38 41.15 17.14
N GLY A 613 2.26 40.56 16.73
CA GLY A 613 1.14 41.25 16.13
C GLY A 613 1.36 41.66 14.67
N THR A 614 2.34 41.04 13.99
CA THR A 614 2.61 41.30 12.59
C THR A 614 1.77 40.37 11.72
N GLU A 615 1.02 40.93 10.80
CA GLU A 615 0.26 40.17 9.83
C GLU A 615 1.17 39.33 8.94
N THR A 616 0.85 38.04 8.80
CA THR A 616 1.65 37.09 8.06
C THR A 616 0.85 36.54 6.90
N PRO A 617 1.34 36.66 5.65
CA PRO A 617 0.67 36.09 4.50
C PRO A 617 0.51 34.59 4.62
N PHE A 618 -0.60 34.09 4.10
CA PHE A 618 -0.94 32.68 4.03
C PHE A 618 0.21 31.82 3.44
N ASN A 619 0.59 30.77 4.16
CA ASN A 619 1.45 29.67 3.71
C ASN A 619 2.82 30.05 3.11
N THR A 620 3.38 31.20 3.42
CA THR A 620 4.60 31.67 2.74
C THR A 620 5.87 31.63 3.58
N ASN A 621 5.79 31.51 4.90
CA ASN A 621 6.97 31.72 5.76
C ASN A 621 7.03 30.85 7.02
N GLY A 622 6.15 29.87 7.15
CA GLY A 622 6.10 28.99 8.33
C GLY A 622 5.58 29.67 9.61
N LYS A 623 4.80 30.75 9.49
CA LYS A 623 4.15 31.46 10.61
C LYS A 623 2.63 31.40 10.57
N VAL A 624 2.07 30.71 9.59
CA VAL A 624 0.63 30.59 9.37
C VAL A 624 0.14 29.22 9.84
N ALA A 625 -0.96 29.18 10.56
CA ALA A 625 -1.56 27.92 10.98
C ALA A 625 -1.96 27.07 9.78
N VAL A 626 -1.81 25.77 9.90
CA VAL A 626 -2.29 24.79 8.94
C VAL A 626 -3.55 24.13 9.46
N SER A 627 -4.49 23.81 8.58
CA SER A 627 -5.67 23.04 8.91
C SER A 627 -5.75 21.76 8.10
N TYR A 628 -6.16 20.68 8.73
CA TYR A 628 -6.50 19.43 8.06
C TYR A 628 -7.89 18.98 8.49
N ARG A 629 -8.86 19.17 7.62
CA ARG A 629 -10.25 18.73 7.80
C ARG A 629 -10.81 19.08 9.19
N GLY A 630 -10.71 20.35 9.56
CA GLY A 630 -11.19 20.90 10.83
C GLY A 630 -10.19 20.83 11.98
N MET A 631 -9.12 20.08 11.88
CA MET A 631 -8.06 20.06 12.88
C MET A 631 -7.02 21.14 12.56
N GLU A 632 -6.92 22.15 13.40
CA GLU A 632 -5.92 23.23 13.32
C GLU A 632 -4.58 22.72 13.86
N ASN A 633 -3.48 23.11 13.23
CA ASN A 633 -2.10 22.78 13.60
C ASN A 633 -1.87 21.28 13.92
N PRO A 634 -2.23 20.33 13.02
CA PRO A 634 -1.88 18.93 13.24
C PRO A 634 -0.36 18.74 13.38
N TRP A 635 0.44 19.64 12.85
CA TRP A 635 1.88 19.81 13.10
C TRP A 635 2.25 21.28 13.24
N GLY A 636 3.46 21.54 13.74
CA GLY A 636 3.94 22.88 14.05
C GLY A 636 3.36 23.42 15.35
N ASN A 637 3.50 24.70 15.58
CA ASN A 637 3.08 25.50 16.72
C ASN A 637 3.63 25.00 18.08
N ILE A 638 3.21 23.83 18.57
CA ILE A 638 3.76 23.21 19.78
C ILE A 638 3.89 21.69 19.59
N TRP A 639 4.92 21.05 20.15
CA TRP A 639 5.03 19.60 20.18
C TRP A 639 3.86 18.98 20.94
N LYS A 640 3.28 17.92 20.41
CA LYS A 640 2.18 17.18 21.00
C LYS A 640 2.67 15.89 21.62
N HIS A 641 2.32 15.62 22.86
CA HIS A 641 2.53 14.32 23.48
C HIS A 641 1.61 13.27 22.88
N ALA A 642 2.14 12.08 22.63
CA ALA A 642 1.37 10.92 22.21
C ALA A 642 1.23 9.91 23.35
N ASN A 643 0.02 9.42 23.60
CA ASN A 643 -0.31 8.33 24.50
C ASN A 643 -0.23 6.97 23.81
N GLY A 644 -0.14 5.90 24.60
CA GLY A 644 -0.25 4.52 24.10
C GLY A 644 0.96 4.00 23.34
N ILE A 645 2.08 4.75 23.34
CA ILE A 645 3.34 4.32 22.70
C ILE A 645 4.53 4.67 23.55
N ASN A 646 5.45 3.74 23.68
CA ASN A 646 6.79 3.99 24.18
C ASN A 646 7.86 3.23 23.39
N ILE A 647 9.10 3.63 23.58
CA ILE A 647 10.28 2.98 23.02
C ILE A 647 11.17 2.52 24.15
N TRP A 648 11.60 1.26 24.11
CA TRP A 648 12.56 0.69 25.03
C TRP A 648 13.82 0.23 24.33
N GLY A 649 14.95 0.70 24.77
CA GLY A 649 16.26 0.27 24.32
C GLY A 649 17.02 -0.53 25.40
N ASN A 650 18.06 -1.22 24.97
CA ASN A 650 18.94 -2.02 25.82
C ASN A 650 20.42 -1.66 25.65
N GLY A 651 20.72 -0.48 25.11
CA GLY A 651 22.08 -0.01 24.84
C GLY A 651 22.72 -0.60 23.58
N THR A 652 21.96 -1.28 22.74
CA THR A 652 22.46 -1.76 21.44
C THR A 652 22.47 -0.63 20.39
N MET A 653 23.05 -0.88 19.22
CA MET A 653 23.18 0.11 18.14
C MET A 653 21.85 0.55 17.54
N ASN A 654 20.72 -0.10 17.87
CA ASN A 654 19.40 0.27 17.39
C ASN A 654 18.67 1.19 18.35
N GLY A 655 17.78 2.04 17.81
CA GLY A 655 17.06 3.07 18.57
C GLY A 655 16.12 2.56 19.65
N GLY A 656 15.78 1.28 19.64
CA GLY A 656 14.91 0.64 20.60
C GLY A 656 13.66 0.04 19.96
N GLN A 657 12.99 -0.80 20.74
CA GLN A 657 11.75 -1.49 20.31
C GLN A 657 10.53 -0.70 20.74
N ILE A 658 9.51 -0.68 19.88
CA ILE A 658 8.23 -0.04 20.12
C ILE A 658 7.31 -0.95 20.93
N TYR A 659 6.61 -0.36 21.89
CA TYR A 659 5.55 -1.00 22.67
C TYR A 659 4.28 -0.15 22.61
N ILE A 660 3.14 -0.79 22.35
CA ILE A 660 1.84 -0.18 22.15
C ILE A 660 0.85 -0.66 23.21
N ALA A 661 0.07 0.28 23.76
CA ALA A 661 -1.11 0.01 24.59
C ALA A 661 -2.37 0.51 23.86
N ASP A 662 -3.46 -0.26 23.96
CA ASP A 662 -4.73 -0.05 23.27
C ASP A 662 -5.95 -0.02 24.21
N ASP A 663 -5.75 -0.07 25.51
CA ASP A 663 -6.79 -0.15 26.54
C ASP A 663 -6.98 1.15 27.37
N PHE A 664 -6.35 2.24 26.94
CA PHE A 664 -6.35 3.56 27.58
C PHE A 664 -5.78 3.61 29.02
N ASP A 665 -5.19 2.54 29.54
CA ASP A 665 -4.36 2.56 30.77
C ASP A 665 -2.91 2.92 30.40
N PHE A 666 -2.65 4.20 30.22
CA PHE A 666 -1.38 4.70 29.73
C PHE A 666 -0.32 4.84 30.83
N ASN A 667 0.75 4.11 30.70
CA ASN A 667 1.96 4.29 31.48
C ASN A 667 3.19 3.95 30.61
N GLU A 668 3.75 4.95 29.97
CA GLU A 668 4.81 4.79 28.98
C GLU A 668 6.17 4.37 29.56
N SER A 669 6.26 4.21 30.87
CA SER A 669 7.42 3.53 31.47
C SER A 669 7.31 1.99 31.46
N ARG A 670 6.15 1.43 31.03
CA ARG A 670 5.94 -0.02 30.94
C ARG A 670 6.39 -0.58 29.59
N ARG A 671 6.82 -1.82 29.59
CA ARG A 671 7.06 -2.67 28.39
C ARG A 671 6.47 -4.07 28.55
N SER A 672 5.51 -4.23 29.44
CA SER A 672 4.83 -5.50 29.75
C SER A 672 3.40 -5.21 30.21
N GLY A 673 2.61 -6.24 30.40
CA GLY A 673 1.18 -6.11 30.72
C GLY A 673 0.38 -5.73 29.46
N ASN A 674 -0.28 -4.57 29.50
CA ASN A 674 -1.03 -4.02 28.38
C ASN A 674 -0.14 -3.47 27.25
N TYR A 675 1.12 -3.13 27.54
CA TYR A 675 2.08 -2.69 26.52
C TYR A 675 2.68 -3.89 25.77
N LYS A 676 2.38 -4.01 24.49
CA LYS A 676 2.78 -5.12 23.61
C LYS A 676 3.79 -4.66 22.58
N ALA A 677 4.81 -5.49 22.35
CA ALA A 677 5.86 -5.19 21.38
C ALA A 677 5.34 -5.24 19.94
N ALA A 678 5.56 -4.18 19.18
CA ALA A 678 5.18 -4.09 17.75
C ALA A 678 6.05 -4.96 16.82
N GLY A 679 7.19 -5.47 17.33
CA GLY A 679 8.03 -6.43 16.61
C GLY A 679 9.07 -5.81 15.69
N PHE A 680 9.30 -4.52 15.77
CA PHE A 680 10.37 -3.84 15.05
C PHE A 680 11.03 -2.75 15.89
N THR A 681 12.23 -2.34 15.49
CA THR A 681 12.99 -1.26 16.12
C THR A 681 12.92 0.02 15.30
N ILE A 682 12.99 1.16 15.99
CA ILE A 682 13.08 2.47 15.35
C ILE A 682 14.52 2.78 14.92
N ALA A 683 14.66 3.80 14.07
CA ALA A 683 15.97 4.30 13.65
C ALA A 683 16.82 4.76 14.85
N ASN A 684 18.14 4.54 14.78
CA ASN A 684 19.10 4.90 15.83
C ASN A 684 19.84 6.23 15.55
N VAL A 685 19.47 6.92 14.50
CA VAL A 685 20.13 8.14 14.03
C VAL A 685 19.08 9.19 13.73
N ASN A 686 19.34 10.43 14.16
CA ASN A 686 18.53 11.58 13.80
C ASN A 686 18.62 11.90 12.29
N GLY A 687 17.56 12.39 11.70
CA GLY A 687 17.56 12.81 10.30
C GLY A 687 16.20 12.75 9.64
N TYR A 688 16.16 13.01 8.35
CA TYR A 688 14.93 12.90 7.57
C TYR A 688 14.55 11.46 7.32
N ILE A 689 13.29 11.14 7.54
CA ILE A 689 12.76 9.78 7.45
C ILE A 689 12.83 9.27 6.03
N SER A 690 13.34 8.03 5.84
CA SER A 690 13.41 7.36 4.52
C SER A 690 12.59 6.09 4.45
N ALA A 691 12.28 5.45 5.59
CA ALA A 691 11.43 4.27 5.64
C ALA A 691 10.72 4.16 6.99
N PHE A 692 9.53 3.58 6.96
CA PHE A 692 8.81 3.14 8.14
C PHE A 692 9.13 1.68 8.48
N GLY A 693 8.94 1.31 9.74
CA GLY A 693 9.19 -0.03 10.23
C GLY A 693 7.98 -0.95 10.09
N TYR A 694 8.27 -2.24 9.97
CA TYR A 694 7.28 -3.30 9.96
C TYR A 694 7.73 -4.46 10.83
N GLY A 695 6.83 -4.98 11.65
CA GLY A 695 7.10 -6.12 12.52
C GLY A 695 5.97 -7.14 12.49
N LYS A 696 4.98 -6.96 13.37
CA LYS A 696 3.79 -7.79 13.40
C LYS A 696 2.66 -7.16 12.59
N GLU A 697 1.89 -7.97 11.90
CA GLU A 697 0.72 -7.53 11.13
C GLU A 697 -0.35 -6.82 11.97
N GLU A 698 -0.40 -7.10 13.26
CA GLU A 698 -1.27 -6.42 14.23
C GLU A 698 -1.00 -4.91 14.31
N TYR A 699 0.24 -4.49 14.01
CA TYR A 699 0.71 -3.10 14.06
C TYR A 699 1.12 -2.53 12.70
N ASP A 700 0.59 -3.06 11.61
CA ASP A 700 0.88 -2.62 10.24
C ASP A 700 0.39 -1.20 9.91
N TRP A 701 -0.50 -0.66 10.75
CA TRP A 701 -1.01 0.71 10.70
C TRP A 701 -0.03 1.78 11.23
N LEU A 702 1.08 1.39 11.87
CA LEU A 702 2.05 2.31 12.45
C LEU A 702 2.97 2.94 11.39
N PHE A 703 3.11 4.26 11.44
CA PHE A 703 4.07 5.01 10.64
C PHE A 703 5.29 5.44 11.46
N MET A 704 6.00 4.46 12.02
CA MET A 704 7.14 4.70 12.89
C MET A 704 8.46 4.64 12.12
N PRO A 705 9.33 5.68 12.21
CA PRO A 705 10.57 5.74 11.47
C PRO A 705 11.53 4.59 11.83
N SER A 706 11.95 3.83 10.84
CA SER A 706 12.96 2.77 10.99
C SER A 706 14.30 3.10 10.35
N GLU A 707 14.32 4.11 9.45
CA GLU A 707 15.53 4.57 8.76
C GLU A 707 15.47 6.07 8.49
N THR A 708 16.63 6.75 8.50
CA THR A 708 16.76 8.19 8.31
C THR A 708 17.81 8.50 7.25
N ALA A 709 17.52 8.20 6.00
CA ALA A 709 18.34 8.49 4.82
C ALA A 709 17.60 9.38 3.79
N GLY A 710 16.52 10.04 4.20
CA GLY A 710 15.73 10.96 3.40
C GLY A 710 16.30 12.37 3.35
N ASN A 711 15.49 13.30 2.85
CA ASN A 711 15.75 14.74 2.89
C ASN A 711 14.44 15.50 3.14
N SER A 712 14.47 16.82 3.23
CA SER A 712 13.30 17.67 3.50
C SER A 712 12.18 17.63 2.45
N SER A 713 12.36 16.85 1.38
CA SER A 713 11.36 16.72 0.33
C SER A 713 10.88 15.29 0.14
N LEU A 714 11.79 14.30 0.18
CA LEU A 714 11.51 12.92 -0.22
C LEU A 714 12.32 11.90 0.64
N PRO A 715 11.74 10.71 0.86
CA PRO A 715 10.39 10.28 0.45
C PRO A 715 9.27 10.83 1.34
N ILE A 716 9.60 11.30 2.57
CA ILE A 716 8.61 11.71 3.57
C ILE A 716 8.67 13.22 3.82
N GLY A 717 9.87 13.81 3.87
CA GLY A 717 10.07 15.22 4.09
C GLY A 717 10.24 15.60 5.56
N ASP A 718 9.75 14.79 6.47
CA ASP A 718 9.72 15.04 7.90
C ASP A 718 10.98 14.50 8.59
N ASN A 719 11.39 15.19 9.65
CA ASN A 719 12.56 14.81 10.44
C ASN A 719 12.17 13.81 11.54
N TYR A 720 13.18 13.25 12.16
CA TYR A 720 13.08 12.30 13.26
C TYR A 720 14.20 12.55 14.26
N TYR A 721 13.84 12.57 15.55
CA TYR A 721 14.79 12.68 16.64
C TYR A 721 14.70 11.51 17.59
N CYS A 722 15.84 10.92 17.94
CA CYS A 722 15.95 9.82 18.90
C CYS A 722 17.09 10.04 19.90
N THR A 723 17.09 9.21 20.93
CA THR A 723 18.28 9.01 21.76
C THR A 723 19.08 7.86 21.17
N PRO A 724 20.26 8.11 20.56
CA PRO A 724 21.08 7.03 20.02
C PRO A 724 21.47 6.02 21.10
N ASN A 725 21.51 4.73 20.73
CA ASN A 725 21.87 3.63 21.63
C ASN A 725 21.08 3.65 22.95
N LEU A 726 19.79 3.88 22.85
CA LEU A 726 18.90 3.99 24.00
C LEU A 726 19.03 2.77 24.92
N ASN A 727 19.21 3.03 26.22
CA ASN A 727 19.29 2.00 27.29
C ASN A 727 18.29 2.27 28.41
N ASP A 728 17.09 2.69 28.03
CA ASP A 728 15.99 3.02 28.94
C ASP A 728 14.72 3.18 28.09
N TYR A 729 13.66 3.82 28.62
CA TYR A 729 12.47 4.15 27.85
C TYR A 729 12.43 5.62 27.41
N ARG A 730 11.71 5.88 26.33
CA ARG A 730 11.33 7.22 25.87
C ARG A 730 9.87 7.26 25.48
N ILE A 731 9.26 8.44 25.67
CA ILE A 731 7.91 8.75 25.19
C ILE A 731 7.96 9.35 23.79
N ALA A 732 6.84 9.28 23.08
CA ALA A 732 6.68 9.91 21.79
C ALA A 732 6.13 11.35 21.91
N GLN A 733 6.72 12.22 21.12
CA GLN A 733 6.22 13.56 20.81
C GLN A 733 6.17 13.70 19.29
N PHE A 734 5.17 14.39 18.76
CA PHE A 734 4.99 14.46 17.31
C PHE A 734 4.68 15.87 16.81
N GLY A 735 4.82 16.07 15.48
CA GLY A 735 4.41 17.25 14.76
C GLY A 735 5.37 18.44 14.76
N GLY A 736 6.30 18.51 15.70
CA GLY A 736 7.21 19.66 15.85
C GLY A 736 6.58 20.86 16.53
N SER A 737 7.35 21.94 16.68
CA SER A 737 6.93 23.22 17.28
C SER A 737 7.13 24.37 16.33
N TRP A 738 6.86 25.59 16.81
CA TRP A 738 7.05 26.86 16.07
C TRP A 738 8.47 27.10 15.52
N ALA A 739 9.46 26.34 15.95
CA ALA A 739 10.85 26.39 15.49
C ALA A 739 11.29 25.11 14.76
N GLY A 740 10.35 24.26 14.32
CA GLY A 740 10.64 22.97 13.69
C GLY A 740 11.17 23.07 12.25
N GLY A 741 10.96 24.22 11.59
CA GLY A 741 11.41 24.46 10.22
C GLY A 741 10.82 23.48 9.22
N ASP A 742 11.61 23.16 8.20
CA ASP A 742 11.30 22.20 7.14
C ASP A 742 11.32 20.72 7.58
N GLY A 743 11.74 20.46 8.80
CA GLY A 743 11.71 19.12 9.38
C GLY A 743 10.38 18.77 10.07
N ALA A 744 9.52 19.76 10.34
CA ALA A 744 8.21 19.52 10.95
C ALA A 744 7.22 18.90 9.95
N GLY A 745 6.18 18.24 10.44
CA GLY A 745 5.15 17.67 9.60
C GLY A 745 4.36 16.59 10.32
N GLY A 746 3.39 15.99 9.61
CA GLY A 746 2.48 15.00 10.17
C GLY A 746 3.16 13.65 10.52
N PHE A 747 4.37 13.42 10.06
CA PHE A 747 5.18 12.22 10.35
C PHE A 747 6.41 12.52 11.22
N TYR A 748 6.53 13.76 11.71
CA TYR A 748 7.66 14.15 12.56
C TYR A 748 7.53 13.59 13.97
N PHE A 749 8.47 12.76 14.39
CA PHE A 749 8.52 12.19 15.73
C PHE A 749 9.82 12.53 16.46
N GLY A 750 9.70 12.72 17.79
CA GLY A 750 10.81 12.85 18.72
C GLY A 750 10.71 11.86 19.87
N TYR A 751 11.80 11.17 20.16
CA TYR A 751 11.95 10.18 21.24
C TYR A 751 13.18 10.51 22.09
N LEU A 752 13.21 11.72 22.63
CA LEU A 752 14.32 12.20 23.45
C LEU A 752 14.01 12.16 24.95
N ASN A 753 12.73 12.12 25.31
CA ASN A 753 12.25 12.51 26.60
C ASN A 753 11.60 11.35 27.37
N THR A 754 11.57 11.44 28.69
CA THR A 754 10.79 10.59 29.58
C THR A 754 9.51 11.31 30.02
N THR A 755 8.59 10.60 30.67
CA THR A 755 7.29 11.10 31.10
C THR A 755 7.33 12.34 31.99
N GLY A 756 8.40 12.49 32.79
CA GLY A 756 8.57 13.59 33.73
C GLY A 756 9.12 14.88 33.10
N LEU A 757 9.62 14.85 31.87
CA LEU A 757 10.18 16.03 31.26
C LEU A 757 9.09 17.02 30.85
N ARG A 758 9.35 18.29 31.04
CA ARG A 758 8.51 19.41 30.65
C ARG A 758 9.35 20.49 29.98
N ASN A 759 8.80 21.14 28.98
CA ASN A 759 9.47 22.25 28.30
C ASN A 759 8.44 23.21 27.75
N PHE A 760 8.87 24.46 27.44
CA PHE A 760 8.03 25.52 26.92
C PHE A 760 7.39 25.20 25.56
N ASN A 761 7.99 24.28 24.80
CA ASN A 761 7.50 23.85 23.50
C ASN A 761 6.79 22.49 23.50
N PHE A 762 6.48 21.92 24.67
CA PHE A 762 5.75 20.65 24.80
C PHE A 762 4.34 20.89 25.30
N GLY A 763 3.37 20.47 24.54
CA GLY A 763 1.94 20.56 24.83
C GLY A 763 1.21 19.26 24.45
N GLY A 764 -0.06 19.39 24.15
CA GLY A 764 -0.90 18.24 23.79
C GLY A 764 -2.17 18.64 23.05
N ARG A 765 -2.91 17.65 22.64
CA ARG A 765 -4.26 17.76 22.05
C ARG A 765 -5.18 16.79 22.75
N LEU A 766 -6.46 17.10 22.79
CA LEU A 766 -7.47 16.23 23.39
C LEU A 766 -8.01 15.23 22.35
N LEU A 767 -8.30 14.05 22.85
CA LEU A 767 -9.07 13.00 22.17
C LEU A 767 -10.23 12.61 23.08
N PHE A 768 -11.43 12.52 22.53
CA PHE A 768 -12.58 11.92 23.20
C PHE A 768 -12.95 10.60 22.51
N VAL A 769 -13.04 9.54 23.30
CA VAL A 769 -13.38 8.19 22.86
C VAL A 769 -14.71 7.80 23.51
N PRO A 770 -15.83 7.77 22.76
CA PRO A 770 -17.11 7.39 23.32
C PRO A 770 -17.10 5.94 23.79
N THR A 771 -17.89 5.61 24.77
CA THR A 771 -18.16 4.23 25.13
C THR A 771 -19.17 3.65 24.13
N ALA A 772 -18.93 2.41 23.66
CA ALA A 772 -19.86 1.71 22.79
C ALA A 772 -21.26 1.65 23.45
N GLN A 773 -22.29 1.96 22.68
CA GLN A 773 -23.68 1.72 23.14
C GLN A 773 -23.96 0.23 23.00
N VAL A 774 -24.18 -0.43 24.14
CA VAL A 774 -24.51 -1.87 24.24
C VAL A 774 -25.97 -2.11 23.85
#